data_8f108b5ea439cde625263659902539f9
#
_entry.id   8f108b5ea439cde625263659902539f9
#
_cell.length_a   1.000
_cell.length_b   1.000
_cell.length_c   1.000
_cell.angle_alpha   90.00
_cell.angle_beta   90.00
_cell.angle_gamma   90.00
#
_symmetry.space_group_name_H-M   'P 1'
#
loop_
_entity.id
_entity.type
_entity.pdbx_description
1 polymer ?
#
loop_
_entity_poly.entity_id
_entity_poly.type
_entity_poly.pdbx_seq_one_letter_code
_entity_poly.pdbx_strand_id
1 'polypeptide(L)'
;MSDQQQSTTQAFPSSDQQQSSTQAFVKKTAAQRELYESGNELAAYAAKQINYHIMGYYPITPSTQIAENLDLSGARGEHNIRLIAAEGEHSAAGICYGASAGGGRVFNATSANGLLYALEQFPVQSGTRMPMVMNVACRTVSGPLCIKGDHSDIMYLLNTGWIILFADDPQMVYDFNLIALKLAEKVNLPVVVAFDGFFTSHQKQKCMVFSEDETVQHFIGKKLSCDNPEISAFAGNDSTGENRFYSVLDLNHPVSVGSYMNEPDIINNKYQLFLAMEETRKKLPMLFDEFASLSGRMHTFCRGYLCKDADIILFLLGSSFHPATVAADTLRKEGIRAGVVTLNVLRPFPSDELRHLCMHAKTIVAADRQDSYGAGGGNMSLELRAALQDITDSTHPIRVLTRIYGLGGKDFFVEDAVALFREGLSPDAKAFDYYGITPGTTENCPQPQYYAPLTKDRQSPDVTTCTFDPATGKMLVKGGLIKDATAMPKRIAPGIGTCPGCGIPVNLNLLLKGIEGNVVFLFQTGCGMVTTTAYPKTAFRIPYIHNLFQNGAATLSGLVEVFEERQKRGEYPKGEITFIMASGDGGMDIGMGSALGTALRGHHLLLFEYDNGGYMNTGYQLSYSTPMLSLIHISE
;
A
#
# COMPACT_ATOMS: atom_id res chain seq x y z
N MET A 1 -32.67 19.53 -43.25
CA MET A 1 -31.32 20.08 -43.35
C MET A 1 -30.44 19.13 -42.59
N SER A 2 -29.72 18.33 -43.35
CA SER A 2 -28.86 17.24 -42.87
C SER A 2 -27.46 17.75 -42.64
N ASP A 3 -26.98 17.67 -41.41
CA ASP A 3 -25.56 17.84 -41.14
C ASP A 3 -24.92 16.48 -40.87
N GLN A 4 -24.04 16.11 -41.80
CA GLN A 4 -23.17 14.94 -41.69
C GLN A 4 -22.03 15.28 -40.73
N GLN A 5 -22.00 14.64 -39.59
CA GLN A 5 -20.77 14.57 -38.77
C GLN A 5 -19.82 13.55 -39.40
N GLN A 6 -18.74 14.05 -40.00
CA GLN A 6 -17.60 13.23 -40.39
C GLN A 6 -16.79 12.86 -39.13
N SER A 7 -16.81 11.57 -38.77
CA SER A 7 -15.91 10.99 -37.81
C SER A 7 -14.51 10.88 -38.41
N THR A 8 -13.58 11.70 -37.98
CA THR A 8 -12.15 11.53 -38.26
C THR A 8 -11.59 10.44 -37.37
N THR A 9 -11.59 9.22 -37.86
CA THR A 9 -10.78 8.11 -37.32
C THR A 9 -9.31 8.41 -37.59
N GLN A 10 -8.57 8.89 -36.58
CA GLN A 10 -7.12 8.87 -36.61
C GLN A 10 -6.65 7.41 -36.52
N ALA A 11 -6.07 6.93 -37.60
CA ALA A 11 -5.46 5.60 -37.65
C ALA A 11 -4.20 5.57 -36.79
N PHE A 12 -4.15 4.66 -35.83
CA PHE A 12 -2.93 4.31 -35.09
C PHE A 12 -1.90 3.68 -36.04
N PRO A 13 -0.60 4.05 -35.97
CA PRO A 13 0.41 3.45 -36.81
C PRO A 13 0.57 1.95 -36.54
N SER A 14 0.60 1.15 -37.60
CA SER A 14 0.79 -0.30 -37.54
C SER A 14 2.18 -0.65 -36.98
N SER A 15 2.29 -1.78 -36.28
CA SER A 15 3.56 -2.29 -35.68
C SER A 15 4.72 -2.45 -36.68
N ASP A 16 4.42 -2.58 -37.97
CA ASP A 16 5.44 -2.66 -39.02
C ASP A 16 6.09 -1.32 -39.34
N GLN A 17 5.41 -0.19 -39.03
CA GLN A 17 6.06 1.14 -39.09
C GLN A 17 6.95 1.44 -37.89
N GLN A 18 6.70 0.78 -36.74
CA GLN A 18 7.60 0.90 -35.57
C GLN A 18 8.94 0.19 -35.76
N GLN A 19 9.01 -0.91 -36.52
CA GLN A 19 10.29 -1.58 -36.83
C GLN A 19 11.10 -0.86 -37.90
N SER A 20 10.47 -0.12 -38.82
CA SER A 20 11.21 0.66 -39.83
C SER A 20 11.68 2.02 -39.35
N SER A 21 11.07 2.59 -38.28
CA SER A 21 11.48 3.87 -37.69
C SER A 21 12.67 3.74 -36.71
N THR A 22 13.05 2.54 -36.33
CA THR A 22 14.17 2.28 -35.40
C THR A 22 15.54 2.57 -36.04
N GLN A 23 15.63 2.77 -37.35
CA GLN A 23 16.89 3.12 -38.04
C GLN A 23 17.12 4.64 -38.24
N ALA A 24 16.16 5.52 -37.90
CA ALA A 24 16.27 6.95 -38.19
C ALA A 24 16.52 7.85 -36.96
N PHE A 25 16.53 7.33 -35.73
CA PHE A 25 16.72 8.12 -34.51
C PHE A 25 17.95 7.70 -33.72
N VAL A 26 19.14 7.97 -34.22
CA VAL A 26 20.33 8.08 -33.36
C VAL A 26 20.36 9.50 -32.77
N LYS A 27 19.36 9.89 -32.01
CA LYS A 27 19.52 10.96 -31.01
C LYS A 27 20.37 10.35 -29.89
N LYS A 28 21.52 10.96 -29.61
CA LYS A 28 22.40 10.55 -28.53
C LYS A 28 21.59 10.58 -27.22
N THR A 29 21.27 9.41 -26.67
CA THR A 29 20.60 9.31 -25.37
C THR A 29 21.43 10.00 -24.30
N ALA A 30 20.80 10.51 -23.27
CA ALA A 30 21.49 11.11 -22.12
C ALA A 30 22.43 10.08 -21.47
N ALA A 31 23.50 10.55 -20.83
CA ALA A 31 24.45 9.67 -20.14
C ALA A 31 23.76 8.92 -19.02
N GLN A 32 23.97 7.60 -18.96
CA GLN A 32 23.40 6.73 -17.96
C GLN A 32 24.50 5.88 -17.32
N ARG A 33 24.31 5.50 -16.07
CA ARG A 33 25.15 4.55 -15.34
C ARG A 33 24.35 3.32 -14.91
N GLU A 34 25.05 2.22 -14.82
CA GLU A 34 24.51 0.95 -14.36
C GLU A 34 24.53 0.90 -12.82
N LEU A 35 23.41 0.50 -12.22
CA LEU A 35 23.27 0.17 -10.81
C LEU A 35 22.69 -1.24 -10.68
N TYR A 36 22.93 -1.88 -9.54
CA TYR A 36 22.34 -3.17 -9.18
C TYR A 36 21.56 -3.00 -7.88
N GLU A 37 20.29 -2.54 -8.02
CA GLU A 37 19.48 -2.08 -6.90
C GLU A 37 18.05 -2.63 -6.98
N SER A 38 17.33 -2.56 -5.86
CA SER A 38 15.93 -2.95 -5.73
C SER A 38 14.98 -1.79 -6.08
N GLY A 39 13.67 -2.08 -6.18
CA GLY A 39 12.66 -1.06 -6.43
C GLY A 39 12.63 0.04 -5.36
N ASN A 40 12.79 -0.30 -4.08
CA ASN A 40 12.84 0.69 -3.01
C ASN A 40 14.08 1.59 -3.11
N GLU A 41 15.24 1.00 -3.36
CA GLU A 41 16.50 1.75 -3.53
C GLU A 41 16.42 2.68 -4.74
N LEU A 42 15.79 2.23 -5.84
CA LEU A 42 15.62 3.04 -7.03
C LEU A 42 14.54 4.12 -6.89
N ALA A 43 13.48 3.87 -6.11
CA ALA A 43 12.51 4.91 -5.74
C ALA A 43 13.19 6.03 -4.94
N ALA A 44 14.00 5.68 -3.95
CA ALA A 44 14.79 6.64 -3.18
C ALA A 44 15.82 7.37 -4.06
N TYR A 45 16.47 6.63 -4.97
CA TYR A 45 17.44 7.22 -5.89
C TYR A 45 16.78 8.25 -6.84
N ALA A 46 15.62 7.93 -7.41
CA ALA A 46 14.86 8.87 -8.24
C ALA A 46 14.42 10.09 -7.42
N ALA A 47 13.93 9.89 -6.20
CA ALA A 47 13.52 10.97 -5.30
C ALA A 47 14.70 11.90 -4.96
N LYS A 48 15.89 11.35 -4.72
CA LYS A 48 17.12 12.10 -4.50
C LYS A 48 17.47 12.97 -5.73
N GLN A 49 17.47 12.40 -6.92
CA GLN A 49 17.77 13.16 -8.16
C GLN A 49 16.73 14.25 -8.46
N ILE A 50 15.45 14.00 -8.13
CA ILE A 50 14.38 14.99 -8.19
C ILE A 50 14.61 16.11 -7.16
N ASN A 51 15.15 15.76 -6.00
CA ASN A 51 15.38 16.64 -4.86
C ASN A 51 14.07 17.33 -4.41
N TYR A 52 13.10 16.51 -3.97
CA TYR A 52 11.83 17.00 -3.45
C TYR A 52 12.02 18.01 -2.32
N HIS A 53 11.03 18.90 -2.07
CA HIS A 53 11.08 19.80 -0.92
C HIS A 53 10.79 19.06 0.38
N ILE A 54 9.75 18.24 0.38
CA ILE A 54 9.23 17.55 1.57
C ILE A 54 8.96 16.09 1.25
N MET A 55 9.35 15.21 2.18
CA MET A 55 8.80 13.88 2.31
C MET A 55 8.14 13.75 3.67
N GLY A 56 6.79 13.73 3.71
CA GLY A 56 6.04 13.34 4.90
C GLY A 56 5.85 11.83 4.89
N TYR A 57 6.26 11.12 5.92
CA TYR A 57 6.21 9.66 5.91
C TYR A 57 5.94 9.04 7.29
N TYR A 58 5.46 7.83 7.28
CA TYR A 58 5.46 6.91 8.41
C TYR A 58 5.99 5.56 7.93
N PRO A 59 6.92 4.93 8.65
CA PRO A 59 7.57 3.70 8.20
C PRO A 59 6.61 2.51 8.24
N ILE A 60 6.43 1.84 7.11
CA ILE A 60 5.66 0.60 7.00
C ILE A 60 6.31 -0.36 6.01
N THR A 61 6.51 -1.62 6.44
CA THR A 61 7.02 -2.70 5.57
C THR A 61 6.02 -3.00 4.43
N PRO A 62 6.47 -3.14 3.14
CA PRO A 62 7.85 -3.19 2.70
C PRO A 62 8.40 -1.86 2.15
N SER A 63 7.72 -0.73 2.27
CA SER A 63 8.17 0.58 1.75
C SER A 63 9.20 1.32 2.62
N THR A 64 9.46 0.86 3.85
CA THR A 64 10.31 1.52 4.85
C THR A 64 11.68 1.91 4.30
N GLN A 65 12.34 1.01 3.53
CA GLN A 65 13.67 1.25 2.97
C GLN A 65 13.77 2.49 2.07
N ILE A 66 12.65 2.98 1.51
CA ILE A 66 12.67 4.21 0.70
C ILE A 66 13.06 5.41 1.58
N ALA A 67 12.42 5.56 2.74
CA ALA A 67 12.73 6.61 3.68
C ALA A 67 14.12 6.43 4.30
N GLU A 68 14.50 5.21 4.70
CA GLU A 68 15.82 4.90 5.26
C GLU A 68 16.96 5.26 4.29
N ASN A 69 16.83 4.95 3.00
CA ASN A 69 17.84 5.30 2.01
C ASN A 69 17.92 6.81 1.75
N LEU A 70 16.78 7.52 1.82
CA LEU A 70 16.77 8.98 1.71
C LEU A 70 17.40 9.62 2.96
N ASP A 71 17.08 9.13 4.13
CA ASP A 71 17.66 9.63 5.37
C ASP A 71 19.19 9.46 5.38
N LEU A 72 19.67 8.26 5.04
CA LEU A 72 21.10 7.98 4.94
C LEU A 72 21.81 8.86 3.89
N SER A 73 21.21 9.10 2.73
CA SER A 73 21.79 9.96 1.70
C SER A 73 21.71 11.45 2.07
N GLY A 74 20.66 11.87 2.79
CA GLY A 74 20.53 13.20 3.37
C GLY A 74 21.61 13.48 4.42
N ALA A 75 21.86 12.52 5.31
CA ALA A 75 22.95 12.61 6.30
C ALA A 75 24.35 12.74 5.66
N ARG A 76 24.52 12.26 4.43
CA ARG A 76 25.74 12.44 3.63
C ARG A 76 25.78 13.75 2.83
N GLY A 77 24.73 14.58 2.91
CA GLY A 77 24.61 15.81 2.15
C GLY A 77 24.35 15.63 0.65
N GLU A 78 23.81 14.48 0.24
CA GLU A 78 23.59 14.17 -1.17
C GLU A 78 22.28 14.78 -1.73
N HIS A 79 21.41 15.33 -0.88
CA HIS A 79 20.19 16.05 -1.26
C HIS A 79 19.71 16.98 -0.14
N ASN A 80 18.69 17.81 -0.44
CA ASN A 80 18.13 18.78 0.50
C ASN A 80 16.65 18.48 0.86
N ILE A 81 16.20 17.25 0.68
CA ILE A 81 14.83 16.86 0.99
C ILE A 81 14.62 16.94 2.50
N ARG A 82 13.60 17.69 2.94
CA ARG A 82 13.19 17.68 4.35
C ARG A 82 12.31 16.46 4.61
N LEU A 83 12.83 15.48 5.33
CA LEU A 83 12.10 14.31 5.77
C LEU A 83 11.36 14.66 7.07
N ILE A 84 10.07 14.36 7.13
CA ILE A 84 9.20 14.60 8.29
C ILE A 84 8.55 13.29 8.67
N ALA A 85 9.07 12.65 9.72
CA ALA A 85 8.45 11.48 10.30
C ALA A 85 7.17 11.88 11.06
N ALA A 86 6.06 11.28 10.71
CA ALA A 86 4.78 11.47 11.38
C ALA A 86 4.52 10.35 12.39
N GLU A 87 3.55 10.54 13.27
CA GLU A 87 3.09 9.52 14.23
C GLU A 87 2.18 8.46 13.60
N GLY A 88 1.82 8.63 12.33
CA GLY A 88 1.01 7.67 11.58
C GLY A 88 0.80 8.11 10.13
N GLU A 89 0.33 7.20 9.30
CA GLU A 89 0.19 7.43 7.85
C GLU A 89 -0.87 8.47 7.51
N HIS A 90 -1.91 8.61 8.33
CA HIS A 90 -2.92 9.66 8.15
C HIS A 90 -2.30 11.06 8.31
N SER A 91 -1.51 11.26 9.36
CA SER A 91 -0.79 12.51 9.59
C SER A 91 0.27 12.76 8.52
N ALA A 92 0.99 11.72 8.08
CA ALA A 92 1.94 11.81 6.98
C ALA A 92 1.27 12.32 5.70
N ALA A 93 0.07 11.80 5.38
CA ALA A 93 -0.72 12.27 4.24
C ALA A 93 -1.17 13.73 4.41
N GLY A 94 -1.55 14.14 5.64
CA GLY A 94 -1.88 15.53 5.97
C GLY A 94 -0.69 16.48 5.79
N ILE A 95 0.50 16.08 6.24
CA ILE A 95 1.75 16.83 6.02
C ILE A 95 2.01 17.01 4.52
N CYS A 96 1.88 15.94 3.73
CA CYS A 96 2.06 15.98 2.29
C CYS A 96 1.03 16.91 1.61
N TYR A 97 -0.22 16.85 2.03
CA TYR A 97 -1.26 17.74 1.53
C TYR A 97 -0.93 19.21 1.78
N GLY A 98 -0.59 19.57 3.02
CA GLY A 98 -0.20 20.93 3.40
C GLY A 98 1.03 21.41 2.63
N ALA A 99 2.06 20.57 2.49
CA ALA A 99 3.26 20.92 1.74
C ALA A 99 2.99 21.11 0.24
N SER A 100 2.10 20.31 -0.35
CA SER A 100 1.67 20.47 -1.74
C SER A 100 0.85 21.75 -1.93
N ALA A 101 -0.08 22.05 -1.01
CA ALA A 101 -0.85 23.30 -1.01
C ALA A 101 0.04 24.54 -0.87
N GLY A 102 1.13 24.44 -0.10
CA GLY A 102 2.17 25.48 -0.01
C GLY A 102 3.10 25.56 -1.23
N GLY A 103 2.81 24.83 -2.29
CA GLY A 103 3.57 24.88 -3.54
C GLY A 103 4.84 24.02 -3.56
N GLY A 104 5.07 23.13 -2.58
CA GLY A 104 6.21 22.22 -2.56
C GLY A 104 6.10 21.08 -3.59
N ARG A 105 7.24 20.55 -4.06
CA ARG A 105 7.34 19.20 -4.63
C ARG A 105 7.35 18.22 -3.48
N VAL A 106 6.41 17.26 -3.46
CA VAL A 106 6.13 16.44 -2.29
C VAL A 106 6.18 14.97 -2.65
N PHE A 107 6.77 14.18 -1.76
CA PHE A 107 6.94 12.75 -1.89
C PHE A 107 6.40 12.01 -0.66
N ASN A 108 5.90 10.81 -0.85
CA ASN A 108 5.51 9.89 0.23
C ASN A 108 5.74 8.44 -0.23
N ALA A 109 5.85 7.53 0.72
CA ALA A 109 5.89 6.10 0.48
C ALA A 109 5.12 5.34 1.57
N THR A 110 4.27 4.38 1.17
CA THR A 110 3.44 3.61 2.09
C THR A 110 3.10 2.22 1.55
N SER A 111 2.31 1.45 2.30
CA SER A 111 1.90 0.08 1.96
C SER A 111 0.66 -0.35 2.76
N ALA A 112 -0.13 -1.28 2.24
CA ALA A 112 -1.19 -2.01 2.97
C ALA A 112 -2.10 -1.13 3.86
N ASN A 113 -2.12 -1.45 5.16
CA ASN A 113 -2.97 -0.77 6.13
C ASN A 113 -2.58 0.70 6.32
N GLY A 114 -1.32 1.08 6.09
CA GLY A 114 -0.90 2.47 6.10
C GLY A 114 -1.56 3.26 4.97
N LEU A 115 -1.66 2.66 3.77
CA LEU A 115 -2.41 3.23 2.67
C LEU A 115 -3.89 3.44 3.05
N LEU A 116 -4.51 2.41 3.66
CA LEU A 116 -5.91 2.47 4.08
C LEU A 116 -6.14 3.47 5.23
N TYR A 117 -5.18 3.58 6.15
CA TYR A 117 -5.27 4.56 7.23
C TYR A 117 -5.22 6.00 6.72
N ALA A 118 -4.48 6.25 5.65
CA ALA A 118 -4.42 7.56 5.00
C ALA A 118 -5.54 7.79 3.96
N LEU A 119 -6.40 6.80 3.69
CA LEU A 119 -7.36 6.82 2.58
C LEU A 119 -8.32 8.01 2.61
N GLU A 120 -8.71 8.47 3.79
CA GLU A 120 -9.58 9.66 3.96
C GLU A 120 -9.00 10.91 3.28
N GLN A 121 -7.67 11.08 3.33
CA GLN A 121 -6.99 12.24 2.78
C GLN A 121 -6.89 12.22 1.25
N PHE A 122 -6.90 11.07 0.61
CA PHE A 122 -6.60 10.96 -0.84
C PHE A 122 -7.66 11.59 -1.74
N PRO A 123 -8.98 11.42 -1.51
CA PRO A 123 -10.00 12.16 -2.27
C PRO A 123 -9.96 13.68 -2.05
N VAL A 124 -9.50 14.14 -0.89
CA VAL A 124 -9.30 15.57 -0.60
C VAL A 124 -8.17 16.10 -1.48
N GLN A 125 -7.04 15.39 -1.54
CA GLN A 125 -5.88 15.77 -2.33
C GLN A 125 -6.19 15.88 -3.83
N SER A 126 -6.86 14.88 -4.41
CA SER A 126 -7.25 14.88 -5.82
C SER A 126 -8.34 15.91 -6.12
N GLY A 127 -9.34 16.02 -5.24
CA GLY A 127 -10.46 16.96 -5.39
C GLY A 127 -10.04 18.43 -5.31
N THR A 128 -8.99 18.73 -4.55
CA THR A 128 -8.37 20.07 -4.46
C THR A 128 -7.23 20.28 -5.45
N ARG A 129 -6.91 19.26 -6.27
CA ARG A 129 -5.94 19.34 -7.35
C ARG A 129 -4.49 19.61 -6.89
N MET A 130 -4.09 18.99 -5.75
CA MET A 130 -2.75 19.13 -5.17
C MET A 130 -1.79 18.06 -5.68
N PRO A 131 -0.82 18.41 -6.56
CA PRO A 131 0.10 17.43 -7.15
C PRO A 131 1.12 16.92 -6.14
N MET A 132 1.35 15.62 -6.13
CA MET A 132 2.44 14.96 -5.42
C MET A 132 2.73 13.58 -6.05
N VAL A 133 3.81 12.95 -5.63
CA VAL A 133 4.11 11.55 -5.96
C VAL A 133 4.10 10.70 -4.70
N MET A 134 3.44 9.55 -4.77
CA MET A 134 3.44 8.56 -3.69
C MET A 134 3.87 7.20 -4.24
N ASN A 135 4.80 6.54 -3.57
CA ASN A 135 5.15 5.16 -3.88
C ASN A 135 4.36 4.20 -3.02
N VAL A 136 3.84 3.13 -3.63
CA VAL A 136 3.15 2.05 -2.92
C VAL A 136 3.84 0.74 -3.23
N ALA A 137 4.62 0.23 -2.25
CA ALA A 137 5.10 -1.13 -2.30
C ALA A 137 3.96 -2.05 -1.86
N CYS A 138 3.24 -2.61 -2.83
CA CYS A 138 1.96 -3.28 -2.64
C CYS A 138 2.08 -4.48 -1.67
N ARG A 139 1.18 -4.51 -0.70
CA ARG A 139 1.18 -5.52 0.37
C ARG A 139 -0.25 -5.90 0.73
N THR A 140 -0.43 -7.15 1.18
CA THR A 140 -1.70 -7.68 1.69
C THR A 140 -2.30 -6.77 2.76
N VAL A 141 -3.55 -6.36 2.56
CA VAL A 141 -4.33 -5.69 3.60
C VAL A 141 -4.65 -6.68 4.70
N SER A 142 -4.36 -6.30 5.95
CA SER A 142 -4.53 -7.17 7.10
C SER A 142 -5.98 -7.59 7.32
N GLY A 143 -6.12 -8.88 7.58
CA GLY A 143 -7.35 -9.52 7.96
C GLY A 143 -7.31 -11.03 7.66
N PRO A 144 -6.40 -11.84 8.29
CA PRO A 144 -5.43 -11.54 9.36
C PRO A 144 -4.20 -10.74 8.89
N LEU A 145 -3.31 -10.35 9.84
CA LEU A 145 -2.08 -9.65 9.51
C LEU A 145 -1.18 -10.50 8.61
N CYS A 146 -0.84 -9.95 7.47
CA CYS A 146 0.17 -10.47 6.56
C CYS A 146 1.07 -9.32 6.11
N ILE A 147 2.40 -9.51 6.11
CA ILE A 147 3.35 -8.48 5.67
C ILE A 147 3.83 -8.69 4.23
N LYS A 148 3.41 -9.78 3.58
CA LYS A 148 3.86 -10.15 2.24
C LYS A 148 3.06 -9.44 1.15
N GLY A 149 3.61 -9.43 -0.08
CA GLY A 149 3.05 -8.69 -1.20
C GLY A 149 1.83 -9.34 -1.83
N ASP A 150 0.81 -8.55 -2.08
CA ASP A 150 -0.25 -8.77 -3.07
C ASP A 150 -0.81 -7.39 -3.50
N HIS A 151 -1.90 -7.34 -4.24
CA HIS A 151 -2.43 -6.07 -4.76
C HIS A 151 -3.67 -5.57 -4.03
N SER A 152 -4.00 -6.14 -2.87
CA SER A 152 -5.25 -5.79 -2.16
C SER A 152 -5.29 -4.34 -1.71
N ASP A 153 -4.15 -3.73 -1.37
CA ASP A 153 -4.07 -2.33 -0.92
C ASP A 153 -4.29 -1.32 -2.06
N ILE A 154 -3.57 -1.47 -3.17
CA ILE A 154 -3.63 -0.49 -4.26
C ILE A 154 -5.03 -0.38 -4.89
N MET A 155 -5.82 -1.46 -4.86
CA MET A 155 -7.17 -1.46 -5.43
C MET A 155 -8.14 -0.53 -4.69
N TYR A 156 -7.89 -0.18 -3.43
CA TYR A 156 -8.68 0.84 -2.73
C TYR A 156 -8.49 2.26 -3.29
N LEU A 157 -7.40 2.52 -4.02
CA LEU A 157 -7.16 3.82 -4.63
C LEU A 157 -7.90 4.05 -5.96
N LEU A 158 -8.45 3.02 -6.57
CA LEU A 158 -9.07 3.11 -7.90
C LEU A 158 -10.15 4.20 -8.01
N ASN A 159 -10.80 4.56 -6.90
CA ASN A 159 -11.90 5.52 -6.83
C ASN A 159 -11.54 6.84 -6.14
N THR A 160 -10.27 7.10 -5.89
CA THR A 160 -9.82 8.30 -5.16
C THR A 160 -9.49 9.50 -6.05
N GLY A 161 -9.50 9.33 -7.37
CA GLY A 161 -9.14 10.39 -8.31
C GLY A 161 -7.63 10.61 -8.47
N TRP A 162 -6.81 9.66 -8.00
CA TRP A 162 -5.38 9.63 -8.23
C TRP A 162 -5.03 8.94 -9.55
N ILE A 163 -3.98 9.40 -10.21
CA ILE A 163 -3.36 8.68 -11.32
C ILE A 163 -2.56 7.52 -10.72
N ILE A 164 -2.67 6.32 -11.30
CA ILE A 164 -2.00 5.14 -10.79
C ILE A 164 -1.17 4.49 -11.89
N LEU A 165 0.15 4.57 -11.74
CA LEU A 165 1.13 3.86 -12.55
C LEU A 165 1.57 2.59 -11.82
N PHE A 166 1.71 1.46 -12.52
CA PHE A 166 2.11 0.19 -11.94
C PHE A 166 3.39 -0.33 -12.61
N ALA A 167 4.48 -0.37 -11.86
CA ALA A 167 5.77 -0.87 -12.32
C ALA A 167 5.91 -2.37 -12.09
N ASP A 168 6.41 -3.10 -13.05
CA ASP A 168 6.59 -4.55 -12.98
C ASP A 168 8.04 -4.99 -12.71
N ASP A 169 8.98 -4.06 -12.74
CA ASP A 169 10.37 -4.28 -12.37
C ASP A 169 11.01 -3.02 -11.73
N PRO A 170 12.19 -3.15 -11.09
CA PRO A 170 12.89 -2.02 -10.48
C PRO A 170 13.28 -0.90 -11.46
N GLN A 171 13.61 -1.22 -12.71
CA GLN A 171 13.90 -0.19 -13.72
C GLN A 171 12.71 0.72 -13.94
N MET A 172 11.53 0.14 -14.05
CA MET A 172 10.30 0.88 -14.27
C MET A 172 9.91 1.71 -13.03
N VAL A 173 10.25 1.27 -11.81
CA VAL A 173 10.07 2.08 -10.59
C VAL A 173 10.85 3.39 -10.68
N TYR A 174 12.12 3.34 -11.10
CA TYR A 174 12.92 4.53 -11.33
C TYR A 174 12.32 5.45 -12.39
N ASP A 175 12.02 4.90 -13.56
CA ASP A 175 11.52 5.66 -14.70
C ASP A 175 10.18 6.32 -14.39
N PHE A 176 9.27 5.57 -13.75
CA PHE A 176 7.94 6.07 -13.41
C PHE A 176 7.96 7.14 -12.32
N ASN A 177 8.90 7.13 -11.39
CA ASN A 177 9.02 8.21 -10.41
C ASN A 177 9.35 9.56 -11.08
N LEU A 178 10.22 9.57 -12.10
CA LEU A 178 10.55 10.77 -12.86
C LEU A 178 9.36 11.26 -13.69
N ILE A 179 8.70 10.33 -14.39
CA ILE A 179 7.53 10.61 -15.22
C ILE A 179 6.36 11.08 -14.34
N ALA A 180 6.15 10.44 -13.18
CA ALA A 180 5.05 10.73 -12.25
C ALA A 180 5.08 12.18 -11.76
N LEU A 181 6.24 12.70 -11.35
CA LEU A 181 6.32 14.09 -10.90
C LEU A 181 5.97 15.06 -12.03
N LYS A 182 6.58 14.88 -13.21
CA LYS A 182 6.30 15.74 -14.37
C LYS A 182 4.83 15.68 -14.77
N LEU A 183 4.23 14.50 -14.76
CA LEU A 183 2.80 14.31 -15.03
C LEU A 183 1.94 15.01 -13.97
N ALA A 184 2.23 14.78 -12.69
CA ALA A 184 1.47 15.37 -11.58
C ALA A 184 1.39 16.91 -11.71
N GLU A 185 2.53 17.56 -12.01
CA GLU A 185 2.60 19.01 -12.19
C GLU A 185 1.91 19.49 -13.48
N LYS A 186 1.92 18.68 -14.56
CA LYS A 186 1.26 19.04 -15.83
C LYS A 186 -0.26 18.97 -15.79
N VAL A 187 -0.82 18.09 -14.96
CA VAL A 187 -2.28 17.88 -14.91
C VAL A 187 -2.88 18.29 -13.55
N ASN A 188 -2.05 18.76 -12.62
CA ASN A 188 -2.42 19.10 -11.25
C ASN A 188 -3.23 17.98 -10.58
N LEU A 189 -2.69 16.75 -10.61
CA LEU A 189 -3.23 15.59 -9.92
C LEU A 189 -2.13 14.85 -9.19
N PRO A 190 -2.43 14.24 -8.05
CA PRO A 190 -1.48 13.34 -7.40
C PRO A 190 -1.32 12.04 -8.20
N VAL A 191 -0.09 11.50 -8.19
CA VAL A 191 0.28 10.28 -8.91
C VAL A 191 0.85 9.25 -7.96
N VAL A 192 0.38 8.01 -8.08
CA VAL A 192 0.96 6.85 -7.42
C VAL A 192 1.88 6.11 -8.39
N VAL A 193 3.04 5.70 -7.89
CA VAL A 193 3.88 4.66 -8.50
C VAL A 193 3.78 3.42 -7.63
N ALA A 194 3.00 2.44 -8.07
CA ALA A 194 2.79 1.17 -7.40
C ALA A 194 3.70 0.09 -7.97
N PHE A 195 4.13 -0.85 -7.14
CA PHE A 195 4.94 -2.01 -7.52
C PHE A 195 4.84 -3.13 -6.48
N ASP A 196 5.15 -4.35 -6.88
CA ASP A 196 5.03 -5.52 -6.01
C ASP A 196 5.95 -5.43 -4.80
N GLY A 197 5.35 -5.50 -3.60
CA GLY A 197 6.07 -5.64 -2.35
C GLY A 197 6.85 -6.95 -2.30
N PHE A 198 8.08 -6.91 -1.81
CA PHE A 198 9.09 -7.96 -1.76
C PHE A 198 9.61 -8.41 -3.12
N PHE A 199 8.78 -8.69 -4.12
CA PHE A 199 9.20 -9.13 -5.45
C PHE A 199 9.93 -8.03 -6.23
N THR A 200 9.35 -6.83 -6.33
CA THR A 200 10.00 -5.69 -6.97
C THR A 200 10.71 -4.81 -5.95
N SER A 201 10.10 -4.61 -4.77
CA SER A 201 10.61 -3.66 -3.78
C SER A 201 11.95 -4.06 -3.15
N HIS A 202 12.28 -5.36 -3.07
CA HIS A 202 13.49 -5.87 -2.40
C HIS A 202 14.42 -6.68 -3.31
N GLN A 203 13.93 -7.13 -4.46
CA GLN A 203 14.77 -7.90 -5.38
C GLN A 203 15.66 -6.98 -6.18
N LYS A 204 16.98 -7.13 -6.03
CA LYS A 204 17.96 -6.35 -6.78
C LYS A 204 18.08 -6.83 -8.22
N GLN A 205 18.10 -5.87 -9.13
CA GLN A 205 18.28 -6.10 -10.57
C GLN A 205 19.24 -5.07 -11.15
N LYS A 206 19.80 -5.39 -12.31
CA LYS A 206 20.58 -4.47 -13.11
C LYS A 206 19.66 -3.39 -13.69
N CYS A 207 19.94 -2.12 -13.40
CA CYS A 207 19.14 -0.98 -13.82
C CYS A 207 20.03 0.15 -14.35
N MET A 208 19.47 0.94 -15.24
CA MET A 208 20.13 2.11 -15.83
C MET A 208 19.50 3.38 -15.29
N VAL A 209 20.28 4.24 -14.67
CA VAL A 209 19.84 5.56 -14.16
C VAL A 209 20.59 6.68 -14.84
N PHE A 210 20.02 7.87 -14.91
CA PHE A 210 20.75 9.03 -15.44
C PHE A 210 21.97 9.34 -14.56
N SER A 211 23.11 9.57 -15.21
CA SER A 211 24.38 9.80 -14.49
C SER A 211 24.40 11.15 -13.79
N GLU A 212 23.77 12.16 -14.40
CA GLU A 212 23.78 13.54 -13.94
C GLU A 212 22.38 13.97 -13.48
N ASP A 213 22.30 14.59 -12.30
CA ASP A 213 21.03 15.08 -11.75
C ASP A 213 20.43 16.20 -12.60
N GLU A 214 21.27 16.99 -13.29
CA GLU A 214 20.85 18.04 -14.22
C GLU A 214 19.98 17.49 -15.36
N THR A 215 20.24 16.26 -15.82
CA THR A 215 19.40 15.60 -16.82
C THR A 215 17.99 15.37 -16.29
N VAL A 216 17.87 14.92 -15.04
CA VAL A 216 16.58 14.74 -14.37
C VAL A 216 15.89 16.09 -14.17
N GLN A 217 16.63 17.11 -13.67
CA GLN A 217 16.09 18.45 -13.46
C GLN A 217 15.62 19.09 -14.78
N HIS A 218 16.34 18.85 -15.88
CA HIS A 218 15.91 19.31 -17.21
C HIS A 218 14.63 18.59 -17.66
N PHE A 219 14.55 17.27 -17.47
CA PHE A 219 13.36 16.50 -17.84
C PHE A 219 12.12 16.92 -17.06
N ILE A 220 12.20 17.01 -15.73
CA ILE A 220 11.04 17.39 -14.91
C ILE A 220 10.67 18.88 -15.08
N GLY A 221 11.63 19.72 -15.47
CA GLY A 221 11.45 21.15 -15.65
C GLY A 221 11.37 21.95 -14.35
N LYS A 222 11.37 23.25 -14.45
CA LYS A 222 11.15 24.14 -13.31
C LYS A 222 9.69 24.02 -12.86
N LYS A 223 9.48 23.92 -11.54
CA LYS A 223 8.14 24.10 -11.00
C LYS A 223 7.69 25.52 -11.29
N LEU A 224 6.50 25.69 -11.82
CA LEU A 224 5.92 27.00 -12.05
C LEU A 224 5.71 27.65 -10.68
N SER A 225 6.31 28.81 -10.45
CA SER A 225 6.12 29.60 -9.23
C SER A 225 5.02 30.64 -9.46
N CYS A 226 4.39 31.08 -8.37
CA CYS A 226 3.38 32.12 -8.40
C CYS A 226 3.91 33.46 -8.91
N ASP A 227 5.23 33.66 -8.86
CA ASP A 227 5.92 34.89 -9.37
C ASP A 227 6.02 34.95 -10.90
N ASN A 228 5.58 33.92 -11.63
CA ASN A 228 5.54 33.96 -13.08
C ASN A 228 4.35 34.84 -13.52
N PRO A 229 4.57 35.98 -14.22
CA PRO A 229 3.48 36.84 -14.69
C PRO A 229 2.47 36.14 -15.61
N GLU A 230 2.84 35.02 -16.25
CA GLU A 230 1.93 34.21 -17.04
C GLU A 230 0.94 33.39 -16.16
N ILE A 231 1.22 33.30 -14.86
CA ILE A 231 0.42 32.55 -13.87
C ILE A 231 -0.57 33.46 -13.14
N SER A 232 -0.30 34.77 -13.07
CA SER A 232 -1.12 35.76 -12.38
C SER A 232 -2.46 36.05 -13.07
N ALA A 233 -2.70 35.50 -14.25
CA ALA A 233 -4.01 35.53 -14.88
C ALA A 233 -4.92 34.47 -14.28
N PHE A 234 -5.59 34.80 -13.21
CA PHE A 234 -6.67 34.05 -12.59
C PHE A 234 -7.61 33.45 -13.64
N ALA A 235 -7.86 32.11 -13.54
CA ALA A 235 -8.97 31.41 -14.15
C ALA A 235 -9.38 31.91 -15.54
N GLY A 236 -8.41 32.23 -16.37
CA GLY A 236 -8.59 32.53 -17.79
C GLY A 236 -7.81 31.52 -18.62
N ASN A 237 -8.29 31.25 -19.81
CA ASN A 237 -7.48 30.54 -20.79
C ASN A 237 -6.20 31.34 -21.00
N ASP A 238 -5.03 30.69 -20.91
CA ASP A 238 -3.80 31.31 -21.33
C ASP A 238 -3.83 31.58 -22.86
N SER A 239 -2.79 32.21 -23.39
CA SER A 239 -2.68 32.48 -24.82
C SER A 239 -2.65 31.23 -25.70
N THR A 240 -2.54 30.03 -25.10
CA THR A 240 -2.60 28.71 -25.76
C THR A 240 -3.98 28.02 -25.62
N GLY A 241 -4.93 28.61 -24.88
CA GLY A 241 -6.26 28.04 -24.63
C GLY A 241 -6.27 26.95 -23.56
N GLU A 242 -5.16 26.73 -22.84
CA GLU A 242 -5.11 25.75 -21.77
C GLU A 242 -5.69 26.31 -20.46
N ASN A 243 -6.62 25.55 -19.86
CA ASN A 243 -7.14 25.84 -18.52
C ASN A 243 -6.06 25.57 -17.49
N ARG A 244 -5.45 26.62 -16.95
CA ARG A 244 -4.47 26.51 -15.86
C ARG A 244 -5.18 26.67 -14.51
N PHE A 245 -5.29 25.57 -13.78
CA PHE A 245 -5.78 25.56 -12.41
C PHE A 245 -4.58 25.66 -11.46
N TYR A 246 -4.50 26.73 -10.68
CA TYR A 246 -3.52 26.87 -9.60
C TYR A 246 -4.23 26.88 -8.27
N SER A 247 -3.99 25.86 -7.47
CA SER A 247 -4.49 25.74 -6.09
C SER A 247 -3.34 25.83 -5.09
N VAL A 248 -2.39 26.73 -5.31
CA VAL A 248 -1.27 26.98 -4.41
C VAL A 248 -1.61 28.16 -3.51
N LEU A 249 -1.39 28.00 -2.20
CA LEU A 249 -1.53 29.10 -1.24
C LEU A 249 -0.42 30.11 -1.49
N ASP A 250 -0.80 31.34 -1.86
CA ASP A 250 0.12 32.43 -2.19
C ASP A 250 -0.17 33.61 -1.28
N LEU A 251 0.88 34.16 -0.67
CA LEU A 251 0.78 35.30 0.24
C LEU A 251 0.44 36.61 -0.50
N ASN A 252 0.86 36.73 -1.75
CA ASN A 252 0.61 37.93 -2.59
C ASN A 252 -0.76 37.84 -3.29
N HIS A 253 -1.25 36.63 -3.53
CA HIS A 253 -2.53 36.35 -4.20
C HIS A 253 -3.33 35.37 -3.36
N PRO A 254 -3.98 35.81 -2.28
CA PRO A 254 -4.68 34.91 -1.36
C PRO A 254 -5.79 34.14 -2.08
N VAL A 255 -5.74 32.79 -1.96
CA VAL A 255 -6.76 31.88 -2.48
C VAL A 255 -7.30 31.00 -1.38
N SER A 256 -8.56 30.59 -1.48
CA SER A 256 -9.18 29.60 -0.59
C SER A 256 -9.23 28.25 -1.29
N VAL A 257 -8.70 27.23 -0.65
CA VAL A 257 -8.69 25.85 -1.16
C VAL A 257 -9.55 24.97 -0.27
N GLY A 258 -10.29 24.02 -0.86
CA GLY A 258 -11.11 23.08 -0.12
C GLY A 258 -12.38 23.68 0.46
N SER A 259 -12.97 24.67 -0.23
CA SER A 259 -14.25 25.28 0.17
C SER A 259 -15.36 24.21 0.28
N TYR A 260 -16.27 24.43 1.21
CA TYR A 260 -17.47 23.61 1.37
C TYR A 260 -18.34 23.70 0.10
N MET A 261 -18.68 22.56 -0.47
CA MET A 261 -19.48 22.46 -1.69
C MET A 261 -20.61 21.44 -1.50
N ASN A 262 -21.84 21.90 -1.72
CA ASN A 262 -23.01 21.04 -1.87
C ASN A 262 -23.54 21.13 -3.32
N GLU A 263 -24.79 20.75 -3.54
CA GLU A 263 -25.49 21.04 -4.79
C GLU A 263 -25.61 22.57 -4.99
N PRO A 264 -25.44 23.06 -6.23
CA PRO A 264 -25.15 22.28 -7.46
C PRO A 264 -23.63 22.11 -7.73
N ASP A 265 -22.76 22.54 -6.84
CA ASP A 265 -21.34 22.79 -7.15
C ASP A 265 -20.46 21.53 -7.12
N ILE A 266 -20.77 20.56 -6.24
CA ILE A 266 -19.94 19.35 -6.09
C ILE A 266 -19.80 18.53 -7.38
N ILE A 267 -20.86 18.46 -8.20
CA ILE A 267 -20.80 17.74 -9.48
C ILE A 267 -19.82 18.40 -10.44
N ASN A 268 -19.70 19.73 -10.43
CA ASN A 268 -18.77 20.47 -11.26
C ASN A 268 -17.31 20.20 -10.84
N ASN A 269 -17.04 20.11 -9.53
CA ASN A 269 -15.72 19.71 -9.03
C ASN A 269 -15.35 18.29 -9.49
N LYS A 270 -16.29 17.35 -9.42
CA LYS A 270 -16.04 15.97 -9.87
C LYS A 270 -15.89 15.89 -11.39
N TYR A 271 -16.61 16.70 -12.15
CA TYR A 271 -16.45 16.78 -13.60
C TYR A 271 -15.08 17.36 -14.00
N GLN A 272 -14.58 18.37 -13.27
CA GLN A 272 -13.21 18.89 -13.46
C GLN A 272 -12.15 17.81 -13.20
N LEU A 273 -12.35 16.95 -12.19
CA LEU A 273 -11.47 15.82 -11.92
C LEU A 273 -11.50 14.80 -13.08
N PHE A 274 -12.68 14.51 -13.61
CA PHE A 274 -12.84 13.68 -14.81
C PHE A 274 -12.08 14.28 -16.01
N LEU A 275 -12.24 15.57 -16.29
CA LEU A 275 -11.53 16.24 -17.38
C LEU A 275 -10.01 16.18 -17.21
N ALA A 276 -9.52 16.25 -15.97
CA ALA A 276 -8.08 16.09 -15.68
C ALA A 276 -7.57 14.67 -15.93
N MET A 277 -8.40 13.65 -15.70
CA MET A 277 -8.09 12.27 -16.08
C MET A 277 -8.04 12.08 -17.59
N GLU A 278 -8.96 12.71 -18.34
CA GLU A 278 -8.92 12.70 -19.81
C GLU A 278 -7.68 13.45 -20.35
N GLU A 279 -7.30 14.53 -19.72
CA GLU A 279 -6.06 15.25 -20.04
C GLU A 279 -4.82 14.39 -19.75
N THR A 280 -4.83 13.63 -18.66
CA THR A 280 -3.79 12.65 -18.35
C THR A 280 -3.65 11.61 -19.47
N ARG A 281 -4.77 11.09 -19.99
CA ARG A 281 -4.77 10.13 -21.10
C ARG A 281 -4.08 10.67 -22.35
N LYS A 282 -4.19 11.99 -22.61
CA LYS A 282 -3.55 12.65 -23.74
C LYS A 282 -2.07 12.96 -23.50
N LYS A 283 -1.72 13.43 -22.29
CA LYS A 283 -0.37 13.91 -21.98
C LYS A 283 0.62 12.79 -21.65
N LEU A 284 0.17 11.70 -21.02
CA LEU A 284 1.05 10.62 -20.58
C LEU A 284 1.81 9.94 -21.75
N PRO A 285 1.22 9.63 -22.91
CA PRO A 285 1.97 9.12 -24.06
C PRO A 285 3.07 10.07 -24.53
N MET A 286 2.79 11.36 -24.55
CA MET A 286 3.79 12.38 -24.92
C MET A 286 4.98 12.41 -23.94
N LEU A 287 4.73 12.19 -22.64
CA LEU A 287 5.77 12.09 -21.64
C LEU A 287 6.56 10.76 -21.77
N PHE A 288 5.92 9.67 -22.13
CA PHE A 288 6.59 8.42 -22.44
C PHE A 288 7.54 8.58 -23.63
N ASP A 289 7.11 9.24 -24.70
CA ASP A 289 7.95 9.53 -25.89
C ASP A 289 9.11 10.47 -25.55
N GLU A 290 8.86 11.51 -24.77
CA GLU A 290 9.90 12.43 -24.29
C GLU A 290 10.94 11.68 -23.45
N PHE A 291 10.49 10.88 -22.49
CA PHE A 291 11.37 10.07 -21.65
C PHE A 291 12.16 9.03 -22.47
N ALA A 292 11.51 8.37 -23.43
CA ALA A 292 12.16 7.44 -24.33
C ALA A 292 13.25 8.11 -25.18
N SER A 293 13.03 9.36 -25.61
CA SER A 293 14.05 10.11 -26.37
C SER A 293 15.32 10.39 -25.55
N LEU A 294 15.21 10.47 -24.23
CA LEU A 294 16.33 10.71 -23.31
C LEU A 294 16.97 9.40 -22.83
N SER A 295 16.15 8.42 -22.47
CA SER A 295 16.60 7.18 -21.83
C SER A 295 16.82 6.01 -22.78
N GLY A 296 16.17 6.03 -23.95
CA GLY A 296 16.08 4.88 -24.85
C GLY A 296 15.07 3.81 -24.41
N ARG A 297 14.31 4.04 -23.33
CA ARG A 297 13.32 3.11 -22.78
C ARG A 297 11.90 3.59 -23.08
N MET A 298 11.14 2.72 -23.76
CA MET A 298 9.74 2.98 -24.12
C MET A 298 8.80 2.46 -23.04
N HIS A 299 7.81 3.27 -22.69
CA HIS A 299 6.73 2.90 -21.79
C HIS A 299 5.37 3.06 -22.49
N THR A 300 4.38 2.31 -22.05
CA THR A 300 3.02 2.31 -22.60
C THR A 300 2.00 2.09 -21.50
N PHE A 301 0.72 2.36 -21.77
CA PHE A 301 -0.36 2.08 -20.80
C PHE A 301 -0.50 0.58 -20.49
N CYS A 302 -0.33 -0.23 -21.51
CA CYS A 302 -0.37 -1.70 -21.42
C CYS A 302 0.82 -2.28 -22.16
N ARG A 303 1.34 -3.39 -21.67
CA ARG A 303 2.33 -4.20 -22.42
C ARG A 303 1.70 -5.51 -22.84
N GLY A 304 1.86 -5.84 -24.13
CA GLY A 304 1.50 -7.13 -24.68
C GLY A 304 2.74 -7.89 -25.12
N TYR A 305 2.80 -9.18 -24.81
CA TYR A 305 3.82 -10.10 -25.30
C TYR A 305 3.17 -11.18 -26.14
N LEU A 306 3.55 -11.28 -27.42
CA LEU A 306 3.03 -12.25 -28.39
C LEU A 306 1.49 -12.25 -28.54
N CYS A 307 0.84 -11.07 -28.41
CA CYS A 307 -0.63 -10.96 -28.44
C CYS A 307 -1.21 -10.95 -29.87
N LYS A 308 -0.44 -10.54 -30.89
CA LYS A 308 -0.91 -10.26 -32.25
C LYS A 308 -1.68 -11.44 -32.90
N ASP A 309 -1.33 -12.66 -32.56
CA ASP A 309 -1.89 -13.91 -33.11
C ASP A 309 -2.31 -14.90 -32.00
N ALA A 310 -2.43 -14.43 -30.75
CA ALA A 310 -2.71 -15.28 -29.62
C ALA A 310 -4.15 -15.77 -29.60
N ASP A 311 -4.37 -17.08 -29.48
CA ASP A 311 -5.67 -17.67 -29.18
C ASP A 311 -6.02 -17.59 -27.71
N ILE A 312 -4.99 -17.65 -26.84
CA ILE A 312 -5.13 -17.54 -25.40
C ILE A 312 -4.18 -16.48 -24.83
N ILE A 313 -4.73 -15.62 -23.99
CA ILE A 313 -3.97 -14.56 -23.30
C ILE A 313 -4.05 -14.80 -21.79
N LEU A 314 -2.89 -14.68 -21.12
CA LEU A 314 -2.82 -14.54 -19.67
C LEU A 314 -2.69 -13.05 -19.33
N PHE A 315 -3.69 -12.51 -18.65
CA PHE A 315 -3.73 -11.12 -18.18
C PHE A 315 -3.41 -11.10 -16.69
N LEU A 316 -2.41 -10.32 -16.29
CA LEU A 316 -1.96 -10.19 -14.90
C LEU A 316 -1.17 -8.90 -14.69
N LEU A 317 -0.90 -8.53 -13.43
CA LEU A 317 -0.16 -7.32 -13.08
C LEU A 317 1.22 -7.62 -12.50
N GLY A 318 2.11 -6.63 -12.60
CA GLY A 318 3.35 -6.53 -11.87
C GLY A 318 4.40 -7.58 -12.27
N SER A 319 5.22 -7.97 -11.32
CA SER A 319 6.37 -8.85 -11.52
C SER A 319 6.03 -10.22 -12.11
N SER A 320 4.79 -10.66 -11.96
CA SER A 320 4.29 -11.92 -12.55
C SER A 320 4.27 -11.92 -14.08
N PHE A 321 4.37 -10.75 -14.71
CA PHE A 321 4.47 -10.63 -16.17
C PHE A 321 5.69 -11.39 -16.72
N HIS A 322 6.84 -11.29 -16.06
CA HIS A 322 8.09 -11.89 -16.54
C HIS A 322 8.05 -13.42 -16.61
N PRO A 323 7.71 -14.19 -15.57
CA PRO A 323 7.56 -15.63 -15.68
C PRO A 323 6.44 -16.04 -16.65
N ALA A 324 5.38 -15.23 -16.80
CA ALA A 324 4.31 -15.50 -17.76
C ALA A 324 4.79 -15.40 -19.22
N THR A 325 5.70 -14.47 -19.54
CA THR A 325 6.28 -14.40 -20.90
C THR A 325 7.11 -15.64 -21.23
N VAL A 326 7.89 -16.15 -20.29
CA VAL A 326 8.66 -17.41 -20.46
C VAL A 326 7.72 -18.60 -20.62
N ALA A 327 6.60 -18.62 -19.92
CA ALA A 327 5.57 -19.64 -20.07
C ALA A 327 4.92 -19.60 -21.46
N ALA A 328 4.63 -18.39 -22.00
CA ALA A 328 4.09 -18.22 -23.34
C ALA A 328 5.08 -18.73 -24.40
N ASP A 329 6.37 -18.45 -24.27
CA ASP A 329 7.41 -19.00 -25.17
C ASP A 329 7.47 -20.53 -25.12
N THR A 330 7.33 -21.11 -23.95
CA THR A 330 7.31 -22.57 -23.76
C THR A 330 6.11 -23.20 -24.47
N LEU A 331 4.92 -22.63 -24.28
CA LEU A 331 3.70 -23.13 -24.92
C LEU A 331 3.68 -22.93 -26.44
N ARG A 332 4.31 -21.86 -26.94
CA ARG A 332 4.44 -21.66 -28.39
C ARG A 332 5.34 -22.69 -29.05
N LYS A 333 6.35 -23.20 -28.37
CA LYS A 333 7.16 -24.36 -28.85
C LYS A 333 6.31 -25.64 -28.96
N GLU A 334 5.26 -25.75 -28.18
CA GLU A 334 4.26 -26.84 -28.24
C GLU A 334 3.15 -26.58 -29.29
N GLY A 335 3.19 -25.45 -29.99
CA GLY A 335 2.21 -25.09 -31.02
C GLY A 335 0.97 -24.33 -30.48
N ILE A 336 0.95 -23.96 -29.19
CA ILE A 336 -0.12 -23.19 -28.56
C ILE A 336 0.15 -21.70 -28.73
N ARG A 337 -0.75 -20.95 -29.36
CA ARG A 337 -0.62 -19.51 -29.57
C ARG A 337 -0.96 -18.74 -28.30
N ALA A 338 -0.05 -18.75 -27.35
CA ALA A 338 -0.16 -18.03 -26.08
C ALA A 338 0.38 -16.61 -26.19
N GLY A 339 -0.24 -15.67 -25.48
CA GLY A 339 0.20 -14.29 -25.31
C GLY A 339 0.00 -13.81 -23.88
N VAL A 340 0.68 -12.74 -23.48
CA VAL A 340 0.58 -12.17 -22.13
C VAL A 340 0.30 -10.70 -22.22
N VAL A 341 -0.57 -10.20 -21.34
CA VAL A 341 -0.90 -8.76 -21.21
C VAL A 341 -0.76 -8.32 -19.77
N THR A 342 -0.13 -7.15 -19.55
CA THR A 342 -0.09 -6.47 -18.26
C THR A 342 -0.45 -5.00 -18.42
N LEU A 343 -0.88 -4.36 -17.31
CA LEU A 343 -1.13 -2.93 -17.25
C LEU A 343 0.03 -2.22 -16.55
N ASN A 344 0.44 -1.08 -17.11
CA ASN A 344 1.36 -0.16 -16.45
C ASN A 344 0.66 1.14 -16.02
N VAL A 345 -0.60 1.33 -16.40
CA VAL A 345 -1.47 2.42 -15.94
C VAL A 345 -2.81 1.82 -15.52
N LEU A 346 -3.18 1.98 -14.25
CA LEU A 346 -4.48 1.53 -13.72
C LEU A 346 -5.51 2.65 -13.71
N ARG A 347 -5.06 3.91 -13.61
CA ARG A 347 -5.89 5.11 -13.73
C ARG A 347 -5.11 6.21 -14.47
N PRO A 348 -5.67 6.75 -15.57
CA PRO A 348 -6.93 6.36 -16.24
C PRO A 348 -6.85 4.95 -16.83
N PHE A 349 -7.95 4.18 -16.76
CA PHE A 349 -7.95 2.77 -17.20
C PHE A 349 -7.82 2.67 -18.73
N PRO A 350 -6.90 1.85 -19.26
CA PRO A 350 -6.53 1.82 -20.68
C PRO A 350 -7.41 0.87 -21.50
N SER A 351 -8.72 1.14 -21.59
CA SER A 351 -9.68 0.25 -22.25
C SER A 351 -9.38 0.02 -23.73
N ASP A 352 -8.97 1.08 -24.47
CA ASP A 352 -8.75 0.99 -25.91
C ASP A 352 -7.50 0.17 -26.23
N GLU A 353 -6.44 0.38 -25.47
CA GLU A 353 -5.19 -0.37 -25.60
C GLU A 353 -5.40 -1.86 -25.29
N LEU A 354 -6.18 -2.15 -24.25
CA LEU A 354 -6.56 -3.52 -23.90
C LEU A 354 -7.37 -4.20 -24.99
N ARG A 355 -8.39 -3.51 -25.53
CA ARG A 355 -9.18 -4.02 -26.67
C ARG A 355 -8.28 -4.39 -27.83
N HIS A 356 -7.34 -3.51 -28.19
CA HIS A 356 -6.41 -3.77 -29.29
C HIS A 356 -5.52 -4.99 -29.03
N LEU A 357 -5.01 -5.16 -27.83
CA LEU A 357 -4.15 -6.31 -27.48
C LEU A 357 -4.93 -7.63 -27.41
N CYS A 358 -6.22 -7.58 -27.04
CA CYS A 358 -7.03 -8.76 -26.78
C CYS A 358 -7.97 -9.16 -27.94
N MET A 359 -8.08 -8.36 -28.99
CA MET A 359 -9.09 -8.52 -30.06
C MET A 359 -9.06 -9.84 -30.81
N HIS A 360 -7.94 -10.55 -30.84
CA HIS A 360 -7.80 -11.84 -31.52
C HIS A 360 -7.93 -13.04 -30.58
N ALA A 361 -7.99 -12.81 -29.27
CA ALA A 361 -8.03 -13.89 -28.30
C ALA A 361 -9.40 -14.59 -28.29
N LYS A 362 -9.37 -15.91 -28.17
CA LYS A 362 -10.56 -16.74 -27.92
C LYS A 362 -10.82 -16.90 -26.42
N THR A 363 -9.73 -16.97 -25.65
CA THR A 363 -9.79 -17.12 -24.20
C THR A 363 -8.81 -16.17 -23.54
N ILE A 364 -9.23 -15.53 -22.46
CA ILE A 364 -8.38 -14.74 -21.59
C ILE A 364 -8.47 -15.32 -20.18
N VAL A 365 -7.35 -15.67 -19.60
CA VAL A 365 -7.24 -15.99 -18.18
C VAL A 365 -6.82 -14.71 -17.46
N ALA A 366 -7.75 -14.07 -16.77
CA ALA A 366 -7.50 -12.90 -15.96
C ALA A 366 -7.10 -13.34 -14.56
N ALA A 367 -5.84 -13.13 -14.20
CA ALA A 367 -5.28 -13.54 -12.92
C ALA A 367 -4.99 -12.32 -12.04
N ASP A 368 -5.69 -12.23 -10.91
CA ASP A 368 -5.57 -11.15 -9.93
C ASP A 368 -4.89 -11.61 -8.64
N ARG A 369 -3.99 -10.77 -8.13
CA ARG A 369 -3.44 -10.91 -6.77
C ARG A 369 -4.30 -10.18 -5.73
N GLN A 370 -5.62 -10.16 -5.94
CA GLN A 370 -6.61 -9.54 -5.06
C GLN A 370 -8.00 -10.10 -5.41
N ASP A 371 -8.85 -10.26 -4.41
CA ASP A 371 -10.26 -10.61 -4.60
C ASP A 371 -11.17 -9.45 -4.18
N SER A 372 -12.21 -9.22 -4.94
CA SER A 372 -13.27 -8.24 -4.61
C SER A 372 -14.43 -8.88 -3.83
N TYR A 373 -14.22 -10.03 -3.24
CA TYR A 373 -15.10 -10.78 -2.32
C TYR A 373 -16.59 -10.73 -2.69
N GLY A 374 -17.01 -11.71 -3.51
CA GLY A 374 -18.39 -11.85 -3.96
C GLY A 374 -18.70 -11.19 -5.30
N ALA A 375 -17.76 -10.50 -5.94
CA ALA A 375 -17.93 -9.92 -7.27
C ALA A 375 -17.52 -10.85 -8.43
N GLY A 376 -17.05 -12.07 -8.13
CA GLY A 376 -16.64 -13.06 -9.14
C GLY A 376 -15.29 -12.76 -9.77
N GLY A 377 -14.40 -12.05 -9.07
CA GLY A 377 -13.04 -11.75 -9.48
C GLY A 377 -12.42 -10.58 -8.73
N GLY A 378 -11.15 -10.32 -8.99
CA GLY A 378 -10.45 -9.12 -8.57
C GLY A 378 -10.84 -7.91 -9.42
N ASN A 379 -10.44 -6.72 -8.98
CA ASN A 379 -10.81 -5.47 -9.65
C ASN A 379 -10.35 -5.43 -11.11
N MET A 380 -9.14 -5.91 -11.41
CA MET A 380 -8.62 -5.85 -12.78
C MET A 380 -9.35 -6.81 -13.73
N SER A 381 -9.74 -7.99 -13.27
CA SER A 381 -10.59 -8.90 -14.04
C SER A 381 -11.95 -8.29 -14.35
N LEU A 382 -12.55 -7.57 -13.42
CA LEU A 382 -13.85 -6.92 -13.61
C LEU A 382 -13.74 -5.77 -14.61
N GLU A 383 -12.71 -4.93 -14.49
CA GLU A 383 -12.48 -3.81 -15.43
C GLU A 383 -12.08 -4.31 -16.83
N LEU A 384 -11.29 -5.39 -16.92
CA LEU A 384 -11.00 -6.05 -18.19
C LEU A 384 -12.30 -6.52 -18.87
N ARG A 385 -13.20 -7.20 -18.13
CA ARG A 385 -14.48 -7.63 -18.68
C ARG A 385 -15.31 -6.45 -19.20
N ALA A 386 -15.36 -5.35 -18.45
CA ALA A 386 -16.05 -4.13 -18.88
C ALA A 386 -15.41 -3.54 -20.15
N ALA A 387 -14.10 -3.49 -20.23
CA ALA A 387 -13.39 -3.00 -21.41
C ALA A 387 -13.63 -3.86 -22.66
N LEU A 388 -13.74 -5.18 -22.50
CA LEU A 388 -13.96 -6.10 -23.63
C LEU A 388 -15.41 -6.18 -24.12
N GLN A 389 -16.36 -5.62 -23.38
CA GLN A 389 -17.78 -5.71 -23.72
C GLN A 389 -18.08 -5.21 -25.14
N ASP A 390 -17.40 -4.16 -25.59
CA ASP A 390 -17.62 -3.53 -26.89
C ASP A 390 -17.05 -4.34 -28.09
N ILE A 391 -16.13 -5.28 -27.84
CA ILE A 391 -15.50 -6.11 -28.88
C ILE A 391 -15.94 -7.58 -28.82
N THR A 392 -16.74 -7.94 -27.82
CA THR A 392 -17.26 -9.30 -27.64
C THR A 392 -18.70 -9.38 -28.14
N ASP A 393 -18.96 -10.17 -29.16
CA ASP A 393 -20.30 -10.40 -29.73
C ASP A 393 -20.53 -11.89 -30.02
N SER A 394 -21.68 -12.20 -30.62
CA SER A 394 -22.03 -13.58 -30.99
C SER A 394 -21.16 -14.17 -32.10
N THR A 395 -20.48 -13.33 -32.88
CA THR A 395 -19.59 -13.76 -33.97
C THR A 395 -18.14 -13.92 -33.50
N HIS A 396 -17.75 -13.18 -32.45
CA HIS A 396 -16.43 -13.25 -31.85
C HIS A 396 -16.53 -13.29 -30.30
N PRO A 397 -16.95 -14.41 -29.72
CA PRO A 397 -17.08 -14.54 -28.28
C PRO A 397 -15.69 -14.70 -27.64
N ILE A 398 -15.33 -13.80 -26.74
CA ILE A 398 -14.12 -13.91 -25.93
C ILE A 398 -14.50 -14.54 -24.59
N ARG A 399 -13.97 -15.73 -24.31
CA ARG A 399 -14.14 -16.39 -23.01
C ARG A 399 -13.17 -15.81 -22.00
N VAL A 400 -13.67 -15.22 -20.91
CA VAL A 400 -12.84 -14.70 -19.82
C VAL A 400 -12.98 -15.59 -18.60
N LEU A 401 -11.88 -16.20 -18.17
CA LEU A 401 -11.76 -16.94 -16.90
C LEU A 401 -11.06 -16.07 -15.87
N THR A 402 -11.56 -16.06 -14.65
CA THR A 402 -10.95 -15.30 -13.57
C THR A 402 -10.26 -16.23 -12.57
N ARG A 403 -9.03 -15.89 -12.21
CA ARG A 403 -8.25 -16.62 -11.21
C ARG A 403 -7.69 -15.68 -10.15
N ILE A 404 -7.95 -16.00 -8.89
CA ILE A 404 -7.29 -15.34 -7.76
C ILE A 404 -6.06 -16.17 -7.41
N TYR A 405 -4.89 -15.52 -7.39
CA TYR A 405 -3.62 -16.21 -7.16
C TYR A 405 -2.66 -15.36 -6.30
N GLY A 406 -1.63 -15.99 -5.75
CA GLY A 406 -0.48 -15.28 -5.17
C GLY A 406 -0.77 -14.42 -3.94
N LEU A 407 -1.95 -14.58 -3.31
CA LEU A 407 -2.31 -13.82 -2.12
C LEU A 407 -1.31 -14.09 -0.98
N GLY A 408 -1.07 -13.07 -0.17
CA GLY A 408 -0.15 -13.17 0.96
C GLY A 408 1.29 -13.45 0.56
N GLY A 409 1.71 -13.04 -0.65
CA GLY A 409 3.07 -13.18 -1.16
C GLY A 409 3.45 -14.59 -1.57
N LYS A 410 2.47 -15.42 -1.93
CA LYS A 410 2.77 -16.73 -2.52
C LYS A 410 3.49 -16.53 -3.85
N ASP A 411 4.60 -17.23 -4.01
CA ASP A 411 5.43 -17.18 -5.23
C ASP A 411 4.62 -17.58 -6.47
N PHE A 412 5.03 -17.04 -7.62
CA PHE A 412 4.47 -17.34 -8.91
C PHE A 412 5.60 -17.65 -9.89
N PHE A 413 5.67 -18.89 -10.32
CA PHE A 413 6.71 -19.41 -11.20
C PHE A 413 6.21 -19.59 -12.64
N VAL A 414 7.14 -19.96 -13.54
CA VAL A 414 6.83 -20.26 -14.94
C VAL A 414 5.81 -21.41 -15.04
N GLU A 415 5.95 -22.42 -14.19
CA GLU A 415 5.08 -23.59 -14.12
C GLU A 415 3.63 -23.22 -13.74
N ASP A 416 3.46 -22.24 -12.84
CA ASP A 416 2.14 -21.72 -12.46
C ASP A 416 1.48 -21.01 -13.64
N ALA A 417 2.25 -20.19 -14.37
CA ALA A 417 1.75 -19.54 -15.58
C ALA A 417 1.34 -20.57 -16.66
N VAL A 418 2.17 -21.61 -16.89
CA VAL A 418 1.84 -22.70 -17.81
C VAL A 418 0.55 -23.41 -17.38
N ALA A 419 0.38 -23.67 -16.08
CA ALA A 419 -0.83 -24.31 -15.55
C ALA A 419 -2.07 -23.45 -15.79
N LEU A 420 -2.00 -22.13 -15.57
CA LEU A 420 -3.10 -21.20 -15.83
C LEU A 420 -3.47 -21.14 -17.32
N PHE A 421 -2.49 -21.12 -18.22
CA PHE A 421 -2.74 -21.22 -19.66
C PHE A 421 -3.44 -22.54 -20.03
N ARG A 422 -2.95 -23.68 -19.52
CA ARG A 422 -3.54 -25.00 -19.80
C ARG A 422 -4.95 -25.13 -19.26
N GLU A 423 -5.20 -24.56 -18.09
CA GLU A 423 -6.55 -24.48 -17.52
C GLU A 423 -7.48 -23.65 -18.42
N GLY A 424 -7.00 -22.51 -18.95
CA GLY A 424 -7.74 -21.68 -19.89
C GLY A 424 -8.11 -22.39 -21.20
N LEU A 425 -7.35 -23.36 -21.61
CA LEU A 425 -7.64 -24.20 -22.80
C LEU A 425 -8.68 -25.28 -22.51
N SER A 426 -8.93 -25.63 -21.26
CA SER A 426 -9.92 -26.63 -20.90
C SER A 426 -11.35 -26.08 -21.10
N PRO A 427 -12.23 -26.82 -21.82
CA PRO A 427 -13.62 -26.42 -21.96
C PRO A 427 -14.39 -26.44 -20.63
N ASP A 428 -13.98 -27.30 -19.70
CA ASP A 428 -14.65 -27.52 -18.41
C ASP A 428 -14.12 -26.60 -17.29
N ALA A 429 -13.17 -25.70 -17.61
CA ALA A 429 -12.65 -24.77 -16.61
C ALA A 429 -13.73 -23.84 -16.08
N LYS A 430 -13.82 -23.72 -14.76
CA LYS A 430 -14.75 -22.81 -14.09
C LYS A 430 -14.51 -21.36 -14.51
N ALA A 431 -15.56 -20.58 -14.60
CA ALA A 431 -15.46 -19.15 -14.92
C ALA A 431 -14.67 -18.37 -13.86
N PHE A 432 -14.76 -18.78 -12.59
CA PHE A 432 -14.04 -18.20 -11.46
C PHE A 432 -13.52 -19.32 -10.56
N ASP A 433 -12.26 -19.24 -10.12
CA ASP A 433 -11.69 -20.11 -9.10
C ASP A 433 -10.45 -19.45 -8.46
N TYR A 434 -10.00 -20.00 -7.33
CA TYR A 434 -8.71 -19.69 -6.71
C TYR A 434 -7.64 -20.65 -7.22
N TYR A 435 -6.47 -20.13 -7.54
CA TYR A 435 -5.32 -20.90 -7.95
C TYR A 435 -4.32 -21.07 -6.80
N GLY A 436 -3.87 -22.29 -6.59
CA GLY A 436 -2.80 -22.57 -5.63
C GLY A 436 -3.26 -22.66 -4.17
N ILE A 437 -4.53 -23.00 -3.92
CA ILE A 437 -5.03 -23.33 -2.58
C ILE A 437 -4.30 -24.57 -2.05
N THR A 438 -3.93 -24.54 -0.78
CA THR A 438 -3.36 -25.72 -0.11
C THR A 438 -4.47 -26.71 0.24
N PRO A 439 -4.43 -27.95 -0.25
CA PRO A 439 -5.46 -28.95 0.06
C PRO A 439 -5.62 -29.16 1.56
N GLY A 440 -6.87 -29.34 2.03
CA GLY A 440 -7.21 -29.60 3.42
C GLY A 440 -7.23 -28.38 4.35
N THR A 441 -6.96 -27.17 3.83
CA THR A 441 -7.00 -25.92 4.62
C THR A 441 -8.27 -25.11 4.41
N THR A 442 -9.11 -25.47 3.44
CA THR A 442 -10.27 -24.69 2.99
C THR A 442 -11.47 -24.74 3.92
N GLU A 443 -11.59 -25.78 4.76
CA GLU A 443 -12.77 -25.96 5.61
C GLU A 443 -12.75 -25.12 6.90
N ASN A 444 -11.60 -24.60 7.30
CA ASN A 444 -11.37 -24.15 8.67
C ASN A 444 -10.50 -22.89 8.83
N CYS A 445 -10.45 -22.01 7.90
CA CYS A 445 -9.66 -20.77 8.03
C CYS A 445 -10.58 -19.52 8.18
N PRO A 446 -10.29 -18.60 9.09
CA PRO A 446 -9.36 -18.67 10.22
C PRO A 446 -9.97 -19.44 11.39
N GLN A 447 -9.30 -20.50 11.82
CA GLN A 447 -9.73 -21.25 12.98
C GLN A 447 -9.29 -20.52 14.25
N PRO A 448 -10.22 -20.25 15.18
CA PRO A 448 -9.80 -19.92 16.53
C PRO A 448 -9.07 -21.12 17.12
N GLN A 449 -7.91 -20.89 17.69
CA GLN A 449 -7.19 -21.96 18.38
C GLN A 449 -7.82 -22.17 19.74
N TYR A 450 -8.38 -23.37 19.97
CA TYR A 450 -8.93 -23.75 21.25
C TYR A 450 -7.84 -24.38 22.12
N TYR A 451 -7.52 -23.69 23.19
CA TYR A 451 -6.75 -24.29 24.28
C TYR A 451 -7.67 -24.82 25.34
N ALA A 452 -7.31 -25.95 25.96
CA ALA A 452 -8.01 -26.41 27.15
C ALA A 452 -8.04 -25.28 28.19
N PRO A 453 -9.22 -24.94 28.74
CA PRO A 453 -9.29 -23.90 29.76
C PRO A 453 -8.32 -24.23 30.89
N LEU A 454 -7.65 -23.21 31.40
CA LEU A 454 -6.89 -23.36 32.64
C LEU A 454 -7.88 -23.79 33.71
N THR A 455 -7.67 -24.96 34.32
CA THR A 455 -8.59 -25.50 35.32
C THR A 455 -8.74 -24.50 36.45
N LYS A 456 -9.99 -24.24 36.85
CA LYS A 456 -10.39 -23.22 37.83
C LYS A 456 -9.83 -23.44 39.24
N ASP A 457 -9.19 -24.56 39.52
CA ASP A 457 -8.99 -25.04 40.89
C ASP A 457 -7.62 -24.80 41.49
N ARG A 458 -6.80 -23.91 40.90
CA ARG A 458 -5.60 -23.45 41.60
C ARG A 458 -5.88 -22.05 42.15
N GLN A 459 -6.16 -21.99 43.44
CA GLN A 459 -6.02 -20.73 44.18
C GLN A 459 -4.60 -20.24 43.94
N SER A 460 -4.49 -19.09 43.30
CA SER A 460 -3.20 -18.42 43.13
C SER A 460 -2.74 -17.99 44.53
N PRO A 461 -1.52 -18.33 44.95
CA PRO A 461 -1.00 -17.77 46.19
C PRO A 461 -0.97 -16.23 46.04
N ASP A 462 -1.31 -15.55 47.11
CA ASP A 462 -1.28 -14.08 47.17
C ASP A 462 0.14 -13.60 46.99
N VAL A 463 0.49 -13.21 45.77
CA VAL A 463 1.87 -12.88 45.38
C VAL A 463 2.21 -11.45 45.70
N THR A 464 1.22 -10.57 45.59
CA THR A 464 1.36 -9.14 45.88
C THR A 464 0.04 -8.62 46.45
N THR A 465 0.08 -8.04 47.62
CA THR A 465 -1.07 -7.34 48.16
C THR A 465 -0.89 -5.84 47.96
N CYS A 466 -1.88 -5.22 47.34
CA CYS A 466 -1.98 -3.80 47.21
C CYS A 466 -3.11 -3.32 48.12
N THR A 467 -2.77 -2.55 49.14
CA THR A 467 -3.78 -2.00 50.06
C THR A 467 -3.75 -0.49 49.99
N PHE A 468 -4.95 0.12 49.91
CA PHE A 468 -5.07 1.57 50.01
C PHE A 468 -5.02 1.98 51.48
N ASP A 469 -4.07 2.85 51.83
CA ASP A 469 -4.00 3.45 53.15
C ASP A 469 -4.81 4.77 53.17
N PRO A 470 -5.98 4.77 53.80
CA PRO A 470 -6.82 5.96 53.84
C PRO A 470 -6.20 7.14 54.62
N ALA A 471 -5.25 6.83 55.52
CA ALA A 471 -4.62 7.85 56.35
C ALA A 471 -3.55 8.64 55.54
N THR A 472 -2.88 7.99 54.62
CA THR A 472 -1.83 8.64 53.81
C THR A 472 -2.27 8.91 52.36
N GLY A 473 -3.43 8.39 51.93
CA GLY A 473 -3.88 8.46 50.54
C GLY A 473 -3.00 7.67 49.55
N LYS A 474 -2.18 6.79 50.05
CA LYS A 474 -1.20 6.04 49.22
C LYS A 474 -1.58 4.57 49.09
N MET A 475 -1.23 4.02 47.94
CA MET A 475 -1.23 2.56 47.73
C MET A 475 0.03 1.94 48.37
N LEU A 476 -0.18 1.02 49.30
CA LEU A 476 0.88 0.23 49.92
C LEU A 476 0.99 -1.08 49.15
N VAL A 477 2.14 -1.30 48.52
CA VAL A 477 2.43 -2.51 47.75
C VAL A 477 3.40 -3.37 48.56
N LYS A 478 2.95 -4.58 48.91
CA LYS A 478 3.83 -5.60 49.48
C LYS A 478 4.38 -6.45 48.33
N GLY A 479 5.68 -6.38 48.13
CA GLY A 479 6.35 -7.19 47.09
C GLY A 479 6.26 -8.68 47.36
N GLY A 480 5.91 -9.44 46.31
CA GLY A 480 5.93 -10.90 46.34
C GLY A 480 7.33 -11.47 46.12
N LEU A 481 7.53 -12.71 46.51
CA LEU A 481 8.77 -13.43 46.20
C LEU A 481 8.71 -14.04 44.78
N ILE A 482 9.84 -14.06 44.07
CA ILE A 482 9.93 -14.69 42.72
C ILE A 482 9.46 -16.14 42.76
N LYS A 483 9.71 -16.85 43.83
CA LYS A 483 9.23 -18.24 44.02
C LYS A 483 7.72 -18.33 43.98
N ASP A 484 6.99 -17.36 44.50
CA ASP A 484 5.52 -17.36 44.52
C ASP A 484 4.97 -17.13 43.08
N ALA A 485 5.63 -16.22 42.31
CA ALA A 485 5.31 -16.02 40.89
C ALA A 485 5.51 -17.29 40.04
N THR A 486 6.40 -18.20 40.42
CA THR A 486 6.58 -19.47 39.69
C THR A 486 5.43 -20.46 39.88
N ALA A 487 4.66 -20.35 40.96
CA ALA A 487 3.50 -21.19 41.25
C ALA A 487 2.24 -20.77 40.45
N MET A 488 2.23 -19.57 39.90
CA MET A 488 1.10 -19.04 39.12
C MET A 488 0.91 -19.77 37.79
N PRO A 489 -0.34 -19.87 37.27
CA PRO A 489 -0.60 -20.51 36.00
C PRO A 489 0.18 -19.88 34.84
N LYS A 490 0.73 -20.70 33.98
CA LYS A 490 1.37 -20.23 32.73
C LYS A 490 0.30 -19.90 31.70
N ARG A 491 0.04 -18.62 31.51
CA ARG A 491 -0.91 -18.08 30.50
C ARG A 491 -0.28 -17.88 29.14
N ILE A 492 1.06 -17.93 29.05
CA ILE A 492 1.82 -17.93 27.80
C ILE A 492 2.58 -19.25 27.71
N ALA A 493 2.40 -19.93 26.58
CA ALA A 493 3.13 -21.15 26.24
C ALA A 493 4.56 -20.84 25.79
N PRO A 494 5.52 -21.77 25.93
CA PRO A 494 6.85 -21.61 25.34
C PRO A 494 6.79 -21.68 23.80
N GLY A 495 7.88 -21.30 23.13
CA GLY A 495 7.98 -21.32 21.66
C GLY A 495 7.80 -19.96 21.00
N ILE A 496 8.10 -18.90 21.72
CA ILE A 496 8.03 -17.51 21.23
C ILE A 496 9.29 -17.19 20.42
N GLY A 497 9.10 -16.53 19.26
CA GLY A 497 10.17 -16.18 18.32
C GLY A 497 10.68 -14.75 18.49
N THR A 498 11.28 -14.41 19.65
CA THR A 498 11.82 -13.08 19.91
C THR A 498 13.32 -12.99 19.62
N CYS A 499 13.83 -11.77 19.48
CA CYS A 499 15.27 -11.52 19.42
C CYS A 499 15.98 -12.01 20.68
N PRO A 500 17.25 -12.45 20.60
CA PRO A 500 18.03 -12.83 21.77
C PRO A 500 18.09 -11.71 22.82
N GLY A 501 17.76 -12.03 24.08
CA GLY A 501 17.78 -11.06 25.19
C GLY A 501 16.55 -10.14 25.27
N CYS A 502 15.53 -10.30 24.43
CA CYS A 502 14.33 -9.48 24.45
C CYS A 502 13.56 -9.59 25.78
N GLY A 503 13.27 -8.44 26.41
CA GLY A 503 12.53 -8.35 27.67
C GLY A 503 11.00 -8.52 27.54
N ILE A 504 10.44 -8.37 26.34
CA ILE A 504 8.97 -8.40 26.13
C ILE A 504 8.33 -9.68 26.66
N PRO A 505 8.81 -10.90 26.35
CA PRO A 505 8.20 -12.14 26.87
C PRO A 505 8.25 -12.26 28.39
N VAL A 506 9.33 -11.75 29.00
CA VAL A 506 9.48 -11.77 30.47
C VAL A 506 8.45 -10.85 31.10
N ASN A 507 8.31 -9.63 30.62
CA ASN A 507 7.35 -8.65 31.12
C ASN A 507 5.89 -9.12 30.96
N LEU A 508 5.55 -9.66 29.79
CA LEU A 508 4.20 -10.23 29.55
C LEU A 508 3.91 -11.42 30.46
N ASN A 509 4.89 -12.31 30.69
CA ASN A 509 4.71 -13.42 31.61
C ASN A 509 4.50 -12.95 33.06
N LEU A 510 5.28 -11.96 33.51
CA LEU A 510 5.14 -11.40 34.86
C LEU A 510 3.81 -10.68 35.02
N LEU A 511 3.41 -9.85 34.05
CA LEU A 511 2.11 -9.18 34.04
C LEU A 511 0.97 -10.19 34.19
N LEU A 512 0.90 -11.19 33.30
CA LEU A 512 -0.18 -12.17 33.29
C LEU A 512 -0.17 -13.12 34.50
N LYS A 513 0.97 -13.35 35.12
CA LYS A 513 1.08 -14.11 36.37
C LYS A 513 0.60 -13.32 37.60
N GLY A 514 0.71 -11.99 37.57
CA GLY A 514 0.22 -11.12 38.66
C GLY A 514 -1.28 -10.95 38.70
N ILE A 515 -2.03 -11.49 37.74
CA ILE A 515 -3.49 -11.29 37.61
C ILE A 515 -4.21 -12.58 38.01
N GLU A 516 -5.16 -12.47 38.92
CA GLU A 516 -6.08 -13.56 39.28
C GLU A 516 -7.32 -13.58 38.35
N GLY A 517 -8.00 -14.72 38.30
CA GLY A 517 -9.27 -14.87 37.60
C GLY A 517 -9.15 -14.88 36.07
N ASN A 518 -10.20 -14.43 35.41
CA ASN A 518 -10.31 -14.43 33.96
C ASN A 518 -9.61 -13.21 33.35
N VAL A 519 -8.93 -13.42 32.24
CA VAL A 519 -8.28 -12.35 31.47
C VAL A 519 -8.77 -12.40 30.04
N VAL A 520 -9.13 -11.24 29.50
CA VAL A 520 -9.34 -11.03 28.05
C VAL A 520 -8.21 -10.13 27.58
N PHE A 521 -7.46 -10.59 26.61
CA PHE A 521 -6.21 -9.95 26.19
C PHE A 521 -6.29 -9.51 24.73
N LEU A 522 -6.05 -8.23 24.51
CA LEU A 522 -5.91 -7.65 23.19
C LEU A 522 -4.45 -7.25 22.97
N PHE A 523 -3.89 -7.64 21.84
CA PHE A 523 -2.59 -7.17 21.43
C PHE A 523 -2.71 -6.27 20.20
N GLN A 524 -2.12 -5.09 20.27
CA GLN A 524 -1.91 -4.28 19.09
C GLN A 524 -0.70 -4.82 18.29
N THR A 525 -0.70 -4.54 16.98
CA THR A 525 0.44 -4.89 16.12
C THR A 525 1.75 -4.34 16.70
N GLY A 526 2.81 -5.13 16.64
CA GLY A 526 4.13 -4.76 17.12
C GLY A 526 4.99 -5.98 17.40
N CYS A 527 6.22 -5.77 17.89
CA CYS A 527 7.17 -6.86 18.17
C CYS A 527 6.55 -7.95 19.06
N GLY A 528 5.85 -7.56 20.13
CA GLY A 528 5.25 -8.51 21.06
C GLY A 528 4.20 -9.39 20.42
N MET A 529 3.34 -8.83 19.58
CA MET A 529 2.30 -9.57 18.88
C MET A 529 2.90 -10.52 17.83
N VAL A 530 3.75 -10.01 16.95
CA VAL A 530 4.35 -10.79 15.85
C VAL A 530 5.10 -12.02 16.36
N THR A 531 5.82 -11.88 17.48
CA THR A 531 6.63 -12.96 18.05
C THR A 531 5.85 -14.00 18.85
N THR A 532 4.62 -13.69 19.26
CA THR A 532 3.80 -14.56 20.12
C THR A 532 2.63 -15.22 19.42
N THR A 533 2.28 -14.81 18.20
CA THR A 533 1.05 -15.24 17.51
C THR A 533 1.26 -15.72 16.08
N ALA A 534 2.37 -16.40 15.81
CA ALA A 534 2.63 -16.98 14.49
C ALA A 534 1.61 -18.09 14.16
N TYR A 535 0.82 -17.90 13.08
CA TYR A 535 -0.13 -18.89 12.59
C TYR A 535 0.57 -20.25 12.27
N PRO A 536 -0.07 -21.39 12.53
CA PRO A 536 -1.42 -21.61 13.06
C PRO A 536 -1.49 -21.64 14.58
N LYS A 537 -0.46 -21.23 15.29
CA LYS A 537 -0.34 -21.33 16.75
C LYS A 537 -0.15 -19.97 17.38
N THR A 538 -0.81 -19.74 18.50
CA THR A 538 -0.55 -18.61 19.38
C THR A 538 0.05 -19.08 20.70
N ALA A 539 0.89 -18.28 21.32
CA ALA A 539 1.44 -18.58 22.65
C ALA A 539 0.41 -18.35 23.77
N PHE A 540 -0.66 -17.61 23.54
CA PHE A 540 -1.63 -17.25 24.58
C PHE A 540 -2.59 -18.40 24.90
N ARG A 541 -2.78 -18.69 26.21
CA ARG A 541 -3.73 -19.66 26.77
C ARG A 541 -4.92 -18.99 27.45
N ILE A 542 -5.26 -17.81 26.98
CA ILE A 542 -6.37 -16.96 27.45
C ILE A 542 -7.13 -16.44 26.22
N PRO A 543 -8.37 -15.98 26.37
CA PRO A 543 -9.06 -15.25 25.32
C PRO A 543 -8.21 -14.13 24.78
N TYR A 544 -7.94 -14.17 23.48
CA TYR A 544 -7.01 -13.30 22.80
C TYR A 544 -7.61 -12.76 21.51
N ILE A 545 -7.38 -11.48 21.23
CA ILE A 545 -7.69 -10.85 19.95
C ILE A 545 -6.55 -9.91 19.55
N HIS A 546 -6.29 -9.83 18.26
CA HIS A 546 -5.37 -8.86 17.67
C HIS A 546 -6.15 -7.76 16.96
N ASN A 547 -5.71 -6.52 17.09
CA ASN A 547 -6.10 -5.43 16.22
C ASN A 547 -4.90 -4.55 15.86
N LEU A 548 -5.09 -3.71 14.82
CA LEU A 548 -4.07 -2.82 14.31
C LEU A 548 -3.75 -1.68 15.30
N PHE A 549 -2.67 -0.96 15.04
CA PHE A 549 -2.11 0.07 15.92
C PHE A 549 -3.14 1.08 16.43
N GLN A 550 -4.00 1.61 15.56
CA GLN A 550 -4.86 2.73 15.89
C GLN A 550 -6.02 2.36 16.83
N ASN A 551 -6.64 1.18 16.65
CA ASN A 551 -7.96 0.88 17.20
C ASN A 551 -7.97 -0.10 18.38
N GLY A 552 -6.81 -0.49 18.91
CA GLY A 552 -6.76 -1.50 19.97
C GLY A 552 -7.57 -1.12 21.22
N ALA A 553 -7.37 0.09 21.73
CA ALA A 553 -8.07 0.55 22.93
C ALA A 553 -9.60 0.67 22.73
N ALA A 554 -10.04 1.18 21.58
CA ALA A 554 -11.47 1.25 21.26
C ALA A 554 -12.08 -0.16 21.09
N THR A 555 -11.33 -1.10 20.49
CA THR A 555 -11.76 -2.50 20.39
C THR A 555 -11.93 -3.13 21.77
N LEU A 556 -10.99 -2.87 22.68
CA LEU A 556 -11.09 -3.36 24.06
C LEU A 556 -12.29 -2.76 24.81
N SER A 557 -12.59 -1.46 24.58
CA SER A 557 -13.82 -0.84 25.10
C SER A 557 -15.08 -1.63 24.70
N GLY A 558 -15.20 -1.99 23.42
CA GLY A 558 -16.32 -2.79 22.93
C GLY A 558 -16.40 -4.19 23.57
N LEU A 559 -15.24 -4.80 23.85
CA LEU A 559 -15.18 -6.08 24.55
C LEU A 559 -15.64 -5.95 26.00
N VAL A 560 -15.20 -4.92 26.73
CA VAL A 560 -15.67 -4.65 28.11
C VAL A 560 -17.19 -4.54 28.13
N GLU A 561 -17.75 -3.66 27.32
CA GLU A 561 -19.19 -3.41 27.27
C GLU A 561 -20.02 -4.67 26.97
N VAL A 562 -19.60 -5.45 25.97
CA VAL A 562 -20.35 -6.66 25.60
C VAL A 562 -20.27 -7.75 26.67
N PHE A 563 -19.11 -7.94 27.32
CA PHE A 563 -18.97 -8.92 28.39
C PHE A 563 -19.78 -8.52 29.63
N GLU A 564 -19.77 -7.23 30.03
CA GLU A 564 -20.59 -6.73 31.13
C GLU A 564 -22.10 -6.88 30.84
N GLU A 565 -22.55 -6.54 29.63
CA GLU A 565 -23.95 -6.67 29.24
C GLU A 565 -24.41 -8.14 29.22
N ARG A 566 -23.57 -9.06 28.75
CA ARG A 566 -23.86 -10.49 28.77
C ARG A 566 -23.90 -11.06 30.18
N GLN A 567 -23.08 -10.53 31.10
CA GLN A 567 -23.19 -10.89 32.53
C GLN A 567 -24.49 -10.37 33.15
N LYS A 568 -24.93 -9.13 32.82
CA LYS A 568 -26.22 -8.59 33.25
C LYS A 568 -27.40 -9.43 32.77
N ARG A 569 -27.34 -9.93 31.54
CA ARG A 569 -28.37 -10.82 30.96
C ARG A 569 -28.31 -12.25 31.45
N GLY A 570 -27.31 -12.62 32.24
CA GLY A 570 -27.11 -13.99 32.73
C GLY A 570 -26.61 -14.95 31.67
N GLU A 571 -26.14 -14.45 30.51
CA GLU A 571 -25.56 -15.25 29.44
C GLU A 571 -24.11 -15.67 29.75
N TYR A 572 -23.46 -15.01 30.69
CA TYR A 572 -22.09 -15.26 31.10
C TYR A 572 -21.98 -15.34 32.62
N PRO A 573 -21.10 -16.22 33.17
CA PRO A 573 -20.91 -16.33 34.61
C PRO A 573 -20.55 -15.00 35.24
N LYS A 574 -21.15 -14.67 36.37
CA LYS A 574 -20.74 -13.48 37.17
C LYS A 574 -19.34 -13.75 37.71
N GLY A 575 -18.48 -12.75 37.62
CA GLY A 575 -17.11 -12.82 38.09
C GLY A 575 -16.27 -11.68 37.49
N GLU A 576 -15.18 -11.37 38.13
CA GLU A 576 -14.26 -10.36 37.63
C GLU A 576 -13.53 -10.86 36.37
N ILE A 577 -13.45 -10.00 35.37
CA ILE A 577 -12.68 -10.19 34.15
C ILE A 577 -11.70 -9.03 34.04
N THR A 578 -10.42 -9.33 33.94
CA THR A 578 -9.41 -8.31 33.67
C THR A 578 -9.23 -8.17 32.17
N PHE A 579 -9.56 -7.00 31.66
CA PHE A 579 -9.37 -6.65 30.25
C PHE A 579 -8.03 -5.92 30.09
N ILE A 580 -7.19 -6.42 29.18
CA ILE A 580 -5.85 -5.89 28.95
C ILE A 580 -5.64 -5.61 27.47
N MET A 581 -5.19 -4.43 27.13
CA MET A 581 -4.55 -4.15 25.86
C MET A 581 -3.04 -4.03 26.08
N ALA A 582 -2.26 -4.81 25.36
CA ALA A 582 -0.81 -4.63 25.29
C ALA A 582 -0.42 -4.01 23.96
N SER A 583 0.51 -3.06 24.02
CA SER A 583 1.05 -2.36 22.86
C SER A 583 2.53 -2.07 23.05
N GLY A 584 3.27 -1.89 21.96
CA GLY A 584 4.54 -1.17 22.00
C GLY A 584 4.29 0.35 22.00
N ASP A 585 5.34 1.09 22.25
CA ASP A 585 5.38 2.56 22.17
C ASP A 585 4.81 3.08 20.83
N GLY A 586 5.24 2.54 19.70
CA GLY A 586 4.71 2.94 18.39
C GLY A 586 3.20 2.71 18.22
N GLY A 587 2.67 1.61 18.75
CA GLY A 587 1.23 1.35 18.72
C GLY A 587 0.45 2.28 19.64
N MET A 588 1.03 2.70 20.76
CA MET A 588 0.43 3.70 21.65
C MET A 588 0.43 5.09 21.03
N ASP A 589 1.51 5.48 20.34
CA ASP A 589 1.61 6.76 19.63
C ASP A 589 0.50 6.89 18.57
N ILE A 590 0.43 5.93 17.64
CA ILE A 590 -0.61 5.91 16.59
C ILE A 590 -2.00 5.80 17.18
N GLY A 591 -2.17 5.00 18.23
CA GLY A 591 -3.44 4.74 18.90
C GLY A 591 -3.82 5.75 19.99
N MET A 592 -3.07 6.84 20.17
CA MET A 592 -3.24 7.77 21.28
C MET A 592 -4.66 8.32 21.39
N GLY A 593 -5.27 8.74 20.28
CA GLY A 593 -6.67 9.22 20.28
C GLY A 593 -7.66 8.16 20.76
N SER A 594 -7.46 6.91 20.33
CA SER A 594 -8.26 5.75 20.77
C SER A 594 -8.04 5.44 22.26
N ALA A 595 -6.80 5.51 22.75
CA ALA A 595 -6.46 5.30 24.16
C ALA A 595 -7.05 6.38 25.06
N LEU A 596 -6.92 7.66 24.68
CA LEU A 596 -7.51 8.79 25.41
C LEU A 596 -9.04 8.71 25.45
N GLY A 597 -9.69 8.40 24.31
CA GLY A 597 -11.14 8.21 24.25
C GLY A 597 -11.60 7.03 25.14
N THR A 598 -10.84 5.96 25.21
CA THR A 598 -11.10 4.81 26.09
C THR A 598 -10.97 5.19 27.57
N ALA A 599 -9.94 5.95 27.93
CA ALA A 599 -9.78 6.46 29.29
C ALA A 599 -10.93 7.39 29.70
N LEU A 600 -11.38 8.27 28.80
CA LEU A 600 -12.52 9.17 29.04
C LEU A 600 -13.84 8.41 29.25
N ARG A 601 -14.03 7.25 28.62
CA ARG A 601 -15.20 6.38 28.84
C ARG A 601 -15.22 5.73 30.23
N GLY A 602 -14.07 5.68 30.92
CA GLY A 602 -13.97 5.18 32.29
C GLY A 602 -14.14 3.66 32.42
N HIS A 603 -13.84 2.88 31.40
CA HIS A 603 -13.95 1.43 31.44
C HIS A 603 -12.89 0.80 32.37
N HIS A 604 -13.27 -0.25 33.08
CA HIS A 604 -12.34 -1.06 33.89
C HIS A 604 -11.45 -1.94 33.00
N LEU A 605 -10.35 -1.39 32.55
CA LEU A 605 -9.36 -2.07 31.71
C LEU A 605 -7.95 -1.55 31.98
N LEU A 606 -6.97 -2.35 31.56
CA LEU A 606 -5.55 -2.02 31.65
C LEU A 606 -4.99 -1.76 30.26
N LEU A 607 -4.41 -0.58 30.05
CA LEU A 607 -3.55 -0.28 28.91
C LEU A 607 -2.10 -0.51 29.35
N PHE A 608 -1.46 -1.49 28.76
CA PHE A 608 -0.10 -1.91 29.08
C PHE A 608 0.82 -1.61 27.90
N GLU A 609 1.70 -0.64 28.07
CA GLU A 609 2.75 -0.32 27.13
C GLU A 609 4.06 -1.02 27.51
N TYR A 610 4.67 -1.73 26.57
CA TYR A 610 6.06 -2.15 26.67
C TYR A 610 6.91 -1.20 25.84
N ASP A 611 7.54 -0.26 26.50
CA ASP A 611 8.47 0.66 25.88
C ASP A 611 9.78 -0.08 25.56
N ASN A 612 10.09 -0.19 24.28
CA ASN A 612 11.35 -0.73 23.78
C ASN A 612 12.20 0.33 23.05
N GLY A 613 11.86 1.61 23.24
CA GLY A 613 12.64 2.77 22.85
C GLY A 613 12.46 3.24 21.42
N GLY A 614 11.43 2.76 20.71
CA GLY A 614 11.12 3.16 19.34
C GLY A 614 10.38 2.08 18.55
N TYR A 615 10.06 2.35 17.30
CA TYR A 615 9.38 1.40 16.39
C TYR A 615 10.36 0.33 15.89
N MET A 616 10.69 -0.63 16.75
CA MET A 616 11.78 -1.58 16.50
C MET A 616 11.47 -2.60 15.42
N ASN A 617 10.18 -3.01 15.27
CA ASN A 617 9.79 -4.01 14.29
C ASN A 617 9.89 -3.49 12.85
N THR A 618 9.79 -2.20 12.63
CA THR A 618 9.85 -1.55 11.32
C THR A 618 11.21 -0.96 10.97
N GLY A 619 12.16 -0.92 11.90
CA GLY A 619 13.54 -0.52 11.61
C GLY A 619 14.10 0.63 12.46
N TYR A 620 13.85 0.62 13.76
CA TYR A 620 14.46 1.55 14.73
C TYR A 620 14.05 3.02 14.59
N GLN A 621 12.79 3.29 14.24
CA GLN A 621 12.30 4.67 14.18
C GLN A 621 11.96 5.21 15.57
N LEU A 622 11.97 6.56 15.67
CA LEU A 622 11.61 7.27 16.90
C LEU A 622 10.15 7.05 17.31
N SER A 623 9.91 7.00 18.61
CA SER A 623 8.60 7.12 19.26
C SER A 623 8.58 8.31 20.21
N TYR A 624 7.43 8.69 20.74
CA TYR A 624 7.34 9.76 21.75
C TYR A 624 8.04 9.38 23.07
N SER A 625 8.21 8.09 23.33
CA SER A 625 8.93 7.58 24.51
C SER A 625 10.44 7.42 24.29
N THR A 626 10.94 7.57 23.05
CA THR A 626 12.39 7.41 22.78
C THR A 626 13.19 8.41 23.58
N PRO A 627 14.16 7.96 24.44
CA PRO A 627 14.95 8.85 25.26
C PRO A 627 15.75 9.86 24.43
N MET A 628 15.78 11.11 24.83
CA MET A 628 16.65 12.13 24.22
C MET A 628 18.11 11.65 24.24
N LEU A 629 18.84 11.91 23.16
CA LEU A 629 20.22 11.46 22.97
C LEU A 629 20.39 9.93 22.83
N SER A 630 19.35 9.21 22.49
CA SER A 630 19.50 7.81 22.07
C SER A 630 20.27 7.73 20.73
N LEU A 631 20.82 6.55 20.42
CA LEU A 631 21.51 6.32 19.14
C LEU A 631 20.62 6.59 17.92
N ILE A 632 19.31 6.49 18.07
CA ILE A 632 18.33 6.81 17.01
C ILE A 632 18.36 8.30 16.64
N HIS A 633 18.60 9.19 17.61
CA HIS A 633 18.75 10.63 17.36
C HIS A 633 20.11 11.01 16.74
N ILE A 634 21.12 10.17 16.85
CA ILE A 634 22.48 10.48 16.34
C ILE A 634 22.57 10.28 14.83
N SER A 635 21.62 9.56 14.23
CA SER A 635 21.50 9.40 12.77
C SER A 635 20.78 10.56 12.09
N GLU A 636 20.19 11.47 12.84
CA GLU A 636 19.60 12.73 12.37
C GLU A 636 20.62 13.89 12.48
#